data_744122724948954584f94b9ba9f9e102
#
_entry.id   744122724948954584f94b9ba9f9e102
#
_cell.length_a   1.000
_cell.length_b   1.000
_cell.length_c   1.000
_cell.angle_alpha   90.00
_cell.angle_beta   90.00
_cell.angle_gamma   90.00
#
_symmetry.space_group_name_H-M   'P 1'
#
loop_
_entity.id
_entity.type
_entity.pdbx_description
1 polymer ?
#
loop_
_entity_poly.entity_id
_entity_poly.type
_entity_poly.pdbx_seq_one_letter_code
_entity_poly.pdbx_strand_id
1 'polypeptide(L)'
;MKKWAIGFAVLGGFVGANAVTWNPVCETNGHTLVLSSDHFEICRKAKYDDGSTNNVGVSRDEAQKGLDILESVFVFYHDSLQWMLPQPGDPDNKLKVAVYVFDDEKMGALYGGDNTEACNEAGCSPGIWLGKGSLSDRSGLAHEYAHGMQSLTGWMGNNSHTGWVCESHANWMMHQFIPNEAPGCSEYLIDFPFLYYGSTRDRYCNWHFMEHLKEEFGGGIEGVKEVNRIWTESIKDGEAGRMEQTPFSAMMMVYDWTLDSLNQQFGKFAMKQATLEYTPAKKKLYKKAWGDYEFSTRRSVGVGYPYSNHARITMMNKIPCPDQAPGEGVEEECPDQYITPSYWAPQRWGYNLVRIYPDKAGKVTVKFRGIVQDKPTVKGYTCFGDNEDDYLGKKYKWCNYAPDALPDPASGWTVGLVAEGSDGTPRYSEMKHGKGFNLEIETKDNDKALWLAVTATPTEMQTIMWDQFYYSIYRYPYMIEVVNGTPEGYNKDFWKPANTSGYKQHSNGGGWVSNKASVASTVFVGPNAVVNGGTLTGKARIEDFAVVDGGTVSGNAVLRGRAFMSAGSVSDDAVLEEDAWLVSGSISGNAKVGALSVIFESTIKDDAEVYGVMWPLEYKTISGTAQLRGDLENNFSKEISKGIFYGMVDDGMLNNANYGANLTTPPTEATASLDLARWYAVADDSTDLDSSTTAIGLLQQVRPMGTSEPKLYFDKKEQAVFIRYKKNGREFRYRVTGRKN
;
A
#
# COMPACT_ATOMS: atom_id res chain seq x y z
N MET A 1 -21.68 32.32 -19.28
CA MET A 1 -21.96 33.14 -18.11
C MET A 1 -23.45 33.05 -17.80
N LYS A 2 -23.87 32.19 -16.91
CA LYS A 2 -25.18 32.21 -16.23
C LYS A 2 -24.91 31.89 -14.77
N LYS A 3 -25.05 32.90 -13.93
CA LYS A 3 -25.00 32.79 -12.46
C LYS A 3 -26.28 32.07 -12.02
N TRP A 4 -26.12 30.94 -11.32
CA TRP A 4 -27.20 30.35 -10.55
C TRP A 4 -27.12 30.95 -9.13
N ALA A 5 -28.05 31.81 -8.80
CA ALA A 5 -28.33 32.19 -7.42
C ALA A 5 -29.33 31.18 -6.88
N ILE A 6 -28.92 30.42 -5.88
CA ILE A 6 -29.83 29.57 -5.10
C ILE A 6 -30.45 30.47 -4.04
N GLY A 7 -31.71 30.80 -4.25
CA GLY A 7 -32.51 31.51 -3.26
C GLY A 7 -33.03 30.53 -2.22
N PHE A 8 -32.64 30.71 -0.97
CA PHE A 8 -33.25 30.05 0.16
C PHE A 8 -34.61 30.71 0.46
N ALA A 9 -35.69 29.95 0.28
CA ALA A 9 -36.98 30.35 0.82
C ALA A 9 -37.08 29.81 2.25
N VAL A 10 -36.99 30.70 3.21
CA VAL A 10 -37.32 30.39 4.62
C VAL A 10 -38.82 30.35 4.77
N LEU A 11 -39.39 29.15 4.96
CA LEU A 11 -40.74 28.99 5.49
C LEU A 11 -40.63 28.80 7.00
N GLY A 12 -41.01 29.83 7.72
CA GLY A 12 -41.03 29.83 9.16
C GLY A 12 -42.14 28.94 9.72
N GLY A 13 -41.73 28.09 10.65
CA GLY A 13 -42.61 27.44 11.64
C GLY A 13 -41.84 27.48 12.97
N PHE A 14 -42.07 28.53 13.75
CA PHE A 14 -41.52 28.63 15.10
C PHE A 14 -42.23 27.62 16.02
N VAL A 15 -41.59 26.48 16.27
CA VAL A 15 -41.74 25.80 17.56
C VAL A 15 -40.51 26.26 18.37
N GLY A 16 -40.73 26.91 19.50
CA GLY A 16 -39.66 27.45 20.34
C GLY A 16 -38.74 26.32 20.83
N ALA A 17 -37.72 26.04 20.07
CA ALA A 17 -36.55 25.33 20.57
C ALA A 17 -35.75 26.37 21.38
N ASN A 18 -35.45 26.09 22.66
CA ASN A 18 -34.50 26.87 23.42
C ASN A 18 -33.21 26.97 22.58
N ALA A 19 -32.72 28.19 22.40
CA ALA A 19 -31.46 28.37 21.68
C ALA A 19 -30.34 27.76 22.51
N VAL A 20 -29.53 26.91 21.89
CA VAL A 20 -28.34 26.31 22.54
C VAL A 20 -27.43 27.43 23.06
N THR A 21 -27.07 27.39 24.32
CA THR A 21 -26.13 28.33 24.91
C THR A 21 -24.71 27.79 24.82
N TRP A 22 -23.81 28.57 24.25
CA TRP A 22 -22.38 28.25 24.12
C TRP A 22 -21.57 29.09 25.11
N ASN A 23 -20.99 28.44 26.11
CA ASN A 23 -20.25 29.06 27.18
C ASN A 23 -18.78 29.22 26.89
N PRO A 24 -18.12 30.31 27.33
CA PRO A 24 -16.70 30.54 27.08
C PRO A 24 -15.82 29.56 27.85
N VAL A 25 -14.65 29.27 27.30
CA VAL A 25 -13.67 28.31 27.81
C VAL A 25 -12.32 28.94 28.15
N CYS A 26 -11.80 29.86 27.32
CA CYS A 26 -10.43 30.38 27.49
C CYS A 26 -10.20 31.01 28.86
N GLU A 27 -10.99 32.04 29.21
CA GLU A 27 -10.80 32.79 30.45
C GLU A 27 -11.21 31.97 31.67
N THR A 28 -12.20 31.10 31.52
CA THR A 28 -12.65 30.21 32.60
C THR A 28 -11.53 29.27 33.04
N ASN A 29 -10.67 28.88 32.09
CA ASN A 29 -9.53 27.97 32.34
C ASN A 29 -8.21 28.74 32.58
N GLY A 30 -8.26 30.04 32.78
CA GLY A 30 -7.08 30.86 33.07
C GLY A 30 -6.18 31.13 31.85
N HIS A 31 -6.72 31.00 30.65
CA HIS A 31 -6.02 31.32 29.41
C HIS A 31 -6.42 32.70 28.88
N THR A 32 -5.61 33.26 28.02
CA THR A 32 -5.90 34.57 27.43
C THR A 32 -6.78 34.39 26.22
N LEU A 33 -7.99 34.94 26.20
CA LEU A 33 -8.84 35.02 25.03
C LEU A 33 -8.24 35.99 24.01
N VAL A 34 -8.06 35.54 22.77
CA VAL A 34 -7.65 36.38 21.63
C VAL A 34 -8.88 36.88 20.89
N LEU A 35 -9.77 35.96 20.52
CA LEU A 35 -11.02 36.27 19.82
C LEU A 35 -12.02 35.11 20.01
N SER A 36 -13.31 35.42 19.98
CA SER A 36 -14.40 34.45 20.11
C SER A 36 -15.42 34.60 18.98
N SER A 37 -15.96 33.49 18.52
CA SER A 37 -17.11 33.39 17.61
C SER A 37 -18.29 32.70 18.29
N ASP A 38 -19.29 32.27 17.56
CA ASP A 38 -20.46 31.60 18.12
C ASP A 38 -20.08 30.27 18.78
N HIS A 39 -19.23 29.44 18.15
CA HIS A 39 -18.91 28.08 18.59
C HIS A 39 -17.45 27.90 19.02
N PHE A 40 -16.55 28.82 18.69
CA PHE A 40 -15.10 28.68 18.92
C PHE A 40 -14.50 29.85 19.68
N GLU A 41 -13.39 29.56 20.38
CA GLU A 41 -12.54 30.56 20.98
C GLU A 41 -11.07 30.31 20.61
N ILE A 42 -10.38 31.35 20.11
CA ILE A 42 -8.93 31.34 19.96
C ILE A 42 -8.30 31.72 21.29
N CYS A 43 -7.61 30.76 21.91
CA CYS A 43 -6.99 30.88 23.22
C CYS A 43 -5.47 30.90 23.11
N ARG A 44 -4.82 31.69 23.95
CA ARG A 44 -3.39 31.58 24.21
C ARG A 44 -3.16 30.99 25.58
N LYS A 45 -2.61 29.77 25.65
CA LYS A 45 -2.13 29.20 26.94
C LYS A 45 -1.00 30.07 27.46
N ALA A 46 -0.97 30.28 28.80
CA ALA A 46 0.08 31.08 29.45
C ALA A 46 1.46 30.40 29.36
N LYS A 47 1.48 29.07 29.33
CA LYS A 47 2.71 28.29 29.33
C LYS A 47 2.62 27.14 28.32
N TYR A 48 3.79 26.74 27.83
CA TYR A 48 4.00 25.45 27.12
C TYR A 48 4.03 24.30 28.13
N ASP A 49 3.97 23.07 27.66
CA ASP A 49 4.02 21.87 28.49
C ASP A 49 5.37 21.71 29.22
N ASP A 50 6.46 22.28 28.67
CA ASP A 50 7.78 22.34 29.28
C ASP A 50 7.87 23.40 30.44
N GLY A 51 6.76 24.09 30.72
CA GLY A 51 6.67 25.15 31.73
C GLY A 51 7.18 26.51 31.29
N SER A 52 7.73 26.65 30.12
CA SER A 52 8.17 27.92 29.53
C SER A 52 6.97 28.82 29.20
N THR A 53 7.18 30.16 29.20
CA THR A 53 6.12 31.12 28.93
C THR A 53 5.78 31.16 27.46
N ASN A 54 4.49 31.07 27.13
CA ASN A 54 4.00 31.24 25.77
C ASN A 54 3.74 32.72 25.48
N ASN A 55 4.65 33.34 24.75
CA ASN A 55 4.58 34.76 24.34
C ASN A 55 4.09 34.94 22.89
N VAL A 56 3.48 33.92 22.28
CA VAL A 56 3.03 33.99 20.90
C VAL A 56 2.11 35.21 20.68
N GLY A 57 2.43 36.01 19.70
CA GLY A 57 1.59 37.14 19.27
C GLY A 57 0.64 36.69 18.17
N VAL A 58 -0.65 36.72 18.42
CA VAL A 58 -1.69 36.46 17.44
C VAL A 58 -2.46 37.76 17.19
N SER A 59 -2.48 38.24 15.97
CA SER A 59 -3.26 39.40 15.61
C SER A 59 -4.75 39.07 15.56
N ARG A 60 -5.59 40.08 15.71
CA ARG A 60 -7.05 39.94 15.60
C ARG A 60 -7.45 39.41 14.20
N ASP A 61 -6.75 39.86 13.17
CA ASP A 61 -7.03 39.47 11.78
C ASP A 61 -6.68 37.98 11.53
N GLU A 62 -5.56 37.48 12.08
CA GLU A 62 -5.21 36.04 12.03
C GLU A 62 -6.26 35.18 12.77
N ALA A 63 -6.62 35.60 13.97
CA ALA A 63 -7.66 34.93 14.75
C ALA A 63 -9.01 34.92 14.03
N GLN A 64 -9.41 36.04 13.43
CA GLN A 64 -10.67 36.11 12.69
C GLN A 64 -10.71 35.15 11.50
N LYS A 65 -9.63 35.04 10.72
CA LYS A 65 -9.53 34.08 9.62
C LYS A 65 -9.71 32.65 10.10
N GLY A 66 -9.05 32.26 11.19
CA GLY A 66 -9.20 30.94 11.79
C GLY A 66 -10.64 30.66 12.22
N LEU A 67 -11.28 31.62 12.88
CA LEU A 67 -12.67 31.50 13.30
C LEU A 67 -13.63 31.41 12.12
N ASP A 68 -13.45 32.21 11.06
CA ASP A 68 -14.29 32.15 9.86
C ASP A 68 -14.22 30.77 9.18
N ILE A 69 -13.04 30.16 9.15
CA ILE A 69 -12.85 28.80 8.63
C ILE A 69 -13.59 27.79 9.53
N LEU A 70 -13.31 27.82 10.84
CA LEU A 70 -13.88 26.88 11.81
C LEU A 70 -15.39 26.96 11.88
N GLU A 71 -15.99 28.14 11.86
CA GLU A 71 -17.44 28.31 11.79
C GLU A 71 -18.02 27.70 10.49
N SER A 72 -17.31 27.84 9.38
CA SER A 72 -17.71 27.20 8.13
C SER A 72 -17.64 25.67 8.20
N VAL A 73 -16.62 25.12 8.87
CA VAL A 73 -16.49 23.66 9.14
C VAL A 73 -17.61 23.21 10.06
N PHE A 74 -17.89 23.96 11.11
CA PHE A 74 -18.97 23.64 12.06
C PHE A 74 -20.33 23.52 11.38
N VAL A 75 -20.72 24.55 10.61
CA VAL A 75 -21.96 24.53 9.82
C VAL A 75 -21.99 23.33 8.87
N PHE A 76 -20.88 23.02 8.22
CA PHE A 76 -20.84 21.88 7.31
C PHE A 76 -20.97 20.55 8.04
N TYR A 77 -20.23 20.32 9.12
CA TYR A 77 -20.25 19.05 9.83
C TYR A 77 -21.55 18.83 10.61
N HIS A 78 -22.11 19.85 11.24
CA HIS A 78 -23.26 19.70 12.13
C HIS A 78 -24.59 20.01 11.44
N ASP A 79 -24.68 21.09 10.68
CA ASP A 79 -25.94 21.49 10.04
C ASP A 79 -26.15 20.74 8.71
N SER A 80 -25.10 20.61 7.89
CA SER A 80 -25.22 19.96 6.57
C SER A 80 -25.11 18.43 6.67
N LEU A 81 -24.07 17.90 7.32
CA LEU A 81 -23.87 16.47 7.45
C LEU A 81 -24.61 15.85 8.64
N GLN A 82 -25.16 16.69 9.53
CA GLN A 82 -25.84 16.26 10.74
C GLN A 82 -25.01 15.33 11.64
N TRP A 83 -23.70 15.53 11.66
CA TRP A 83 -22.86 14.86 12.62
C TRP A 83 -23.17 15.37 14.04
N MET A 84 -22.98 14.56 15.06
CA MET A 84 -23.31 14.93 16.44
C MET A 84 -22.65 16.26 16.84
N LEU A 85 -23.33 17.06 17.65
CA LEU A 85 -22.76 18.28 18.21
C LEU A 85 -21.73 17.94 19.31
N PRO A 86 -20.74 18.82 19.57
CA PRO A 86 -19.94 18.76 20.77
C PRO A 86 -20.78 18.58 22.02
N GLN A 87 -20.28 17.81 22.99
CA GLN A 87 -20.99 17.50 24.25
C GLN A 87 -22.43 17.01 24.02
N PRO A 88 -22.62 15.84 23.42
CA PRO A 88 -23.96 15.36 23.07
C PRO A 88 -24.87 15.12 24.29
N GLY A 89 -24.30 14.97 25.50
CA GLY A 89 -25.06 14.75 26.74
C GLY A 89 -25.82 15.96 27.31
N ASP A 90 -25.51 17.17 26.84
CA ASP A 90 -26.24 18.40 27.23
C ASP A 90 -26.68 19.18 25.98
N PRO A 91 -27.94 19.10 25.60
CA PRO A 91 -28.42 19.76 24.40
C PRO A 91 -28.49 21.28 24.51
N ASP A 92 -28.62 21.81 25.74
CA ASP A 92 -28.97 23.22 25.96
C ASP A 92 -27.80 24.11 26.43
N ASN A 93 -26.73 23.49 26.99
CA ASN A 93 -25.67 24.21 27.68
C ASN A 93 -24.29 23.65 27.34
N LYS A 94 -23.70 24.11 26.23
CA LYS A 94 -22.47 23.61 25.65
C LYS A 94 -21.29 24.51 25.96
N LEU A 95 -20.09 23.95 25.93
CA LEU A 95 -18.83 24.70 25.98
C LEU A 95 -18.34 24.97 24.56
N LYS A 96 -17.83 26.17 24.31
CA LYS A 96 -17.17 26.48 23.04
C LYS A 96 -15.93 25.61 22.83
N VAL A 97 -15.58 25.38 21.59
CA VAL A 97 -14.37 24.66 21.22
C VAL A 97 -13.17 25.58 21.36
N ALA A 98 -12.23 25.22 22.20
CA ALA A 98 -11.01 26.00 22.39
C ALA A 98 -9.95 25.67 21.33
N VAL A 99 -9.38 26.69 20.74
CA VAL A 99 -8.27 26.60 19.78
C VAL A 99 -7.04 27.24 20.43
N TYR A 100 -6.12 26.43 20.87
CA TYR A 100 -4.92 26.86 21.58
C TYR A 100 -3.79 27.16 20.61
N VAL A 101 -3.30 28.41 20.65
CA VAL A 101 -2.27 28.88 19.71
C VAL A 101 -0.91 28.95 20.39
N PHE A 102 0.10 28.45 19.70
CA PHE A 102 1.48 28.41 20.10
C PHE A 102 2.39 29.06 19.07
N ASP A 103 3.67 29.24 19.40
CA ASP A 103 4.69 29.57 18.44
C ASP A 103 4.93 28.40 17.49
N ASP A 104 5.09 28.69 16.19
CA ASP A 104 5.27 27.65 15.17
C ASP A 104 6.50 26.76 15.41
N GLU A 105 7.57 27.30 15.99
CA GLU A 105 8.76 26.54 16.35
C GLU A 105 8.53 25.56 17.50
N LYS A 106 7.53 25.82 18.35
CA LYS A 106 7.17 24.98 19.50
C LYS A 106 6.06 23.99 19.20
N MET A 107 5.24 24.29 18.21
CA MET A 107 4.14 23.42 17.76
C MET A 107 4.40 23.02 16.31
N GLY A 108 5.16 21.94 16.13
CA GLY A 108 5.56 21.42 14.83
C GLY A 108 4.44 20.72 14.04
N ALA A 109 3.28 20.51 14.65
CA ALA A 109 2.12 19.85 14.00
C ALA A 109 0.83 20.39 14.63
N LEU A 110 -0.28 20.28 13.89
CA LEU A 110 -1.61 20.49 14.42
C LEU A 110 -2.04 19.24 15.20
N TYR A 111 -2.94 19.41 16.17
CA TYR A 111 -3.52 18.35 16.94
C TYR A 111 -4.97 18.69 17.31
N GLY A 112 -5.89 17.74 17.12
CA GLY A 112 -7.27 17.84 17.58
C GLY A 112 -7.62 16.65 18.48
N GLY A 113 -8.43 16.88 19.50
CA GLY A 113 -8.78 15.82 20.45
C GLY A 113 -9.59 16.28 21.65
N ASP A 114 -9.59 15.44 22.71
CA ASP A 114 -10.22 15.73 23.97
C ASP A 114 -9.58 16.93 24.67
N ASN A 115 -10.42 17.85 25.13
CA ASN A 115 -9.97 18.98 25.92
C ASN A 115 -10.38 18.80 27.38
N THR A 116 -9.55 18.15 28.16
CA THR A 116 -9.80 17.90 29.60
C THR A 116 -9.85 19.18 30.45
N GLU A 117 -9.43 20.32 29.92
CA GLU A 117 -9.55 21.61 30.57
C GLU A 117 -10.94 22.23 30.35
N ALA A 118 -11.71 21.80 29.34
CA ALA A 118 -13.00 22.33 28.98
C ALA A 118 -14.12 21.31 29.21
N CYS A 119 -14.41 20.98 30.42
CA CYS A 119 -15.40 19.99 30.84
C CYS A 119 -16.50 20.60 31.72
N ASN A 120 -17.70 20.06 31.59
CA ASN A 120 -18.83 20.30 32.51
C ASN A 120 -19.50 18.95 32.88
N GLU A 121 -20.68 18.97 33.49
CA GLU A 121 -21.41 17.75 33.86
C GLU A 121 -21.79 16.86 32.68
N ALA A 122 -21.86 17.41 31.47
CA ALA A 122 -22.19 16.70 30.25
C ALA A 122 -20.98 16.09 29.53
N GLY A 123 -19.75 16.33 30.02
CA GLY A 123 -18.50 15.89 29.43
C GLY A 123 -17.60 17.02 28.98
N CYS A 124 -16.56 16.69 28.26
CA CYS A 124 -15.58 17.65 27.76
C CYS A 124 -15.91 18.13 26.34
N SER A 125 -15.58 19.38 26.03
CA SER A 125 -15.60 19.91 24.67
C SER A 125 -14.32 19.48 23.94
N PRO A 126 -14.34 19.33 22.62
CA PRO A 126 -13.10 19.11 21.87
C PRO A 126 -12.19 20.34 21.91
N GLY A 127 -10.91 20.14 21.63
CA GLY A 127 -9.92 21.19 21.50
C GLY A 127 -9.07 21.03 20.25
N ILE A 128 -8.45 22.12 19.83
CA ILE A 128 -7.48 22.16 18.75
C ILE A 128 -6.23 22.86 19.23
N TRP A 129 -5.04 22.30 18.97
CA TRP A 129 -3.74 22.87 19.31
C TRP A 129 -2.96 23.10 18.04
N LEU A 130 -2.44 24.30 17.82
CA LEU A 130 -1.77 24.65 16.58
C LEU A 130 -0.73 25.76 16.74
N GLY A 131 0.24 25.83 15.84
CA GLY A 131 1.08 26.99 15.62
C GLY A 131 0.29 28.12 14.98
N LYS A 132 0.63 29.36 15.28
CA LYS A 132 -0.13 30.55 14.79
C LYS A 132 -0.24 30.59 13.26
N GLY A 133 0.78 30.12 12.51
CA GLY A 133 0.79 30.07 11.06
C GLY A 133 -0.32 29.17 10.48
N SER A 134 -0.78 28.19 11.25
CA SER A 134 -1.84 27.26 10.85
C SER A 134 -3.26 27.80 11.00
N LEU A 135 -3.46 29.00 11.59
CA LEU A 135 -4.79 29.63 11.69
C LEU A 135 -5.46 29.92 10.34
N SER A 136 -4.71 29.92 9.24
CA SER A 136 -5.25 30.05 7.89
C SER A 136 -5.28 28.72 7.10
N ASP A 137 -4.86 27.63 7.71
CA ASP A 137 -4.89 26.30 7.09
C ASP A 137 -6.30 25.70 7.15
N ARG A 138 -7.04 25.87 6.08
CA ARG A 138 -8.42 25.38 5.96
C ARG A 138 -8.52 23.87 6.04
N SER A 139 -7.53 23.17 5.48
CA SER A 139 -7.47 21.71 5.45
C SER A 139 -7.14 21.18 6.84
N GLY A 140 -6.09 21.71 7.46
CA GLY A 140 -5.67 21.32 8.80
C GLY A 140 -6.75 21.59 9.85
N LEU A 141 -7.37 22.77 9.85
CA LEU A 141 -8.43 23.09 10.81
C LEU A 141 -9.65 22.16 10.68
N ALA A 142 -10.05 21.79 9.46
CA ALA A 142 -11.15 20.85 9.24
C ALA A 142 -10.77 19.42 9.70
N HIS A 143 -9.54 19.01 9.44
CA HIS A 143 -8.99 17.73 9.87
C HIS A 143 -8.95 17.63 11.40
N GLU A 144 -8.34 18.60 12.08
CA GLU A 144 -8.20 18.58 13.54
C GLU A 144 -9.55 18.71 14.26
N TYR A 145 -10.47 19.47 13.68
CA TYR A 145 -11.81 19.51 14.26
C TYR A 145 -12.53 18.15 14.12
N ALA A 146 -12.29 17.39 13.06
CA ALA A 146 -12.80 16.03 12.95
C ALA A 146 -12.21 15.11 14.05
N HIS A 147 -10.92 15.21 14.39
CA HIS A 147 -10.33 14.51 15.52
C HIS A 147 -10.99 14.88 16.84
N GLY A 148 -11.24 16.16 17.05
CA GLY A 148 -11.98 16.62 18.22
C GLY A 148 -13.36 15.97 18.33
N MET A 149 -14.06 15.81 17.22
CA MET A 149 -15.37 15.14 17.19
C MET A 149 -15.26 13.62 17.38
N GLN A 150 -14.23 12.97 16.83
CA GLN A 150 -13.96 11.56 17.05
C GLN A 150 -13.73 11.25 18.54
N SER A 151 -13.00 12.10 19.25
CA SER A 151 -12.67 11.92 20.66
C SER A 151 -13.90 11.89 21.56
N LEU A 152 -15.01 12.53 21.17
CA LEU A 152 -16.26 12.55 21.93
C LEU A 152 -17.04 11.24 21.86
N THR A 153 -16.72 10.35 20.93
CA THR A 153 -17.48 9.09 20.76
C THR A 153 -17.10 8.03 21.78
N GLY A 154 -15.88 8.11 22.28
CA GLY A 154 -15.37 7.27 23.35
C GLY A 154 -15.11 5.81 23.01
N TRP A 155 -15.29 5.32 21.78
CA TRP A 155 -15.15 3.90 21.46
C TRP A 155 -13.89 3.53 20.68
N MET A 156 -13.37 4.41 19.85
CA MET A 156 -12.11 4.17 19.13
C MET A 156 -10.92 4.95 19.71
N GLY A 157 -11.01 5.44 20.94
CA GLY A 157 -9.88 6.08 21.60
C GLY A 157 -8.70 5.14 21.72
N ASN A 158 -7.53 5.64 21.73
CA ASN A 158 -6.18 5.09 22.01
C ASN A 158 -6.03 3.57 22.15
N ASN A 159 -6.62 2.79 21.27
CA ASN A 159 -6.34 1.36 21.26
C ASN A 159 -5.43 0.99 20.07
N SER A 160 -4.62 -0.03 20.27
CA SER A 160 -3.59 -0.45 19.33
C SER A 160 -4.11 -1.02 17.99
N HIS A 161 -5.42 -1.00 17.76
CA HIS A 161 -6.03 -1.52 16.53
C HIS A 161 -6.73 -0.44 15.68
N THR A 162 -6.87 0.78 16.19
CA THR A 162 -7.70 1.82 15.56
C THR A 162 -6.92 2.87 14.78
N GLY A 163 -5.62 2.97 15.00
CA GLY A 163 -4.80 4.09 14.58
C GLY A 163 -4.99 4.59 13.14
N TRP A 164 -5.18 3.69 12.18
CA TRP A 164 -5.34 4.11 10.79
C TRP A 164 -6.65 4.86 10.55
N VAL A 165 -7.73 4.47 11.19
CA VAL A 165 -9.07 4.99 10.88
C VAL A 165 -9.27 6.41 11.37
N CYS A 166 -8.62 6.82 12.46
CA CYS A 166 -8.74 8.18 12.99
C CYS A 166 -8.25 9.19 11.95
N GLU A 167 -7.02 9.03 11.49
CA GLU A 167 -6.42 9.91 10.49
C GLU A 167 -7.12 9.82 9.13
N SER A 168 -7.41 8.59 8.67
CA SER A 168 -8.10 8.39 7.40
C SER A 168 -9.49 9.03 7.40
N HIS A 169 -10.23 8.91 8.50
CA HIS A 169 -11.56 9.52 8.60
C HIS A 169 -11.48 11.05 8.70
N ALA A 170 -10.52 11.59 9.45
CA ALA A 170 -10.33 13.05 9.54
C ALA A 170 -9.98 13.64 8.16
N ASN A 171 -9.08 12.99 7.41
CA ASN A 171 -8.80 13.36 6.02
C ASN A 171 -10.03 13.23 5.11
N TRP A 172 -10.79 12.15 5.26
CA TRP A 172 -12.01 11.96 4.47
C TRP A 172 -13.06 13.03 4.76
N MET A 173 -13.28 13.40 6.03
CA MET A 173 -14.18 14.48 6.42
C MET A 173 -13.71 15.84 5.89
N MET A 174 -12.41 16.12 5.99
CA MET A 174 -11.80 17.30 5.39
C MET A 174 -12.08 17.36 3.87
N HIS A 175 -11.94 16.23 3.14
CA HIS A 175 -12.26 16.16 1.72
C HIS A 175 -13.75 16.27 1.39
N GLN A 176 -14.65 16.00 2.33
CA GLN A 176 -16.07 16.36 2.16
C GLN A 176 -16.28 17.87 2.21
N PHE A 177 -15.55 18.54 3.11
CA PHE A 177 -15.63 20.02 3.26
C PHE A 177 -14.96 20.77 2.10
N ILE A 178 -13.87 20.28 1.56
CA ILE A 178 -13.11 20.87 0.46
C ILE A 178 -12.97 19.92 -0.75
N PRO A 179 -14.07 19.51 -1.37
CA PRO A 179 -14.10 18.39 -2.33
C PRO A 179 -13.34 18.66 -3.65
N ASN A 180 -12.92 19.89 -3.90
CA ASN A 180 -12.24 20.29 -5.14
C ASN A 180 -10.73 20.44 -4.98
N GLU A 181 -10.20 20.27 -3.81
CA GLU A 181 -8.76 20.26 -3.58
C GLU A 181 -8.17 18.90 -3.94
N ALA A 182 -6.90 18.88 -4.35
CA ALA A 182 -6.23 17.64 -4.67
C ALA A 182 -6.20 16.75 -3.42
N PRO A 183 -6.53 15.46 -3.58
CA PRO A 183 -6.50 14.54 -2.46
C PRO A 183 -5.07 14.39 -1.96
N GLY A 184 -4.78 14.94 -0.78
CA GLY A 184 -3.49 14.76 -0.13
C GLY A 184 -3.28 13.33 0.34
N CYS A 185 -2.03 12.90 0.38
CA CYS A 185 -1.54 11.64 0.95
C CYS A 185 -2.10 10.33 0.35
N SER A 186 -2.80 10.38 -0.74
CA SER A 186 -3.33 9.14 -1.35
C SER A 186 -2.32 8.42 -2.23
N GLU A 187 -1.18 9.03 -2.48
CA GLU A 187 -0.13 8.47 -3.33
C GLU A 187 0.34 7.12 -2.82
N TYR A 188 0.49 6.96 -1.51
CA TYR A 188 1.00 5.72 -0.94
C TYR A 188 0.07 4.53 -1.20
N LEU A 189 -1.23 4.69 -0.96
CA LEU A 189 -2.22 3.66 -1.27
C LEU A 189 -2.27 3.35 -2.77
N ILE A 190 -2.10 4.37 -3.61
CA ILE A 190 -2.11 4.22 -5.06
C ILE A 190 -0.81 3.57 -5.55
N ASP A 191 0.31 3.92 -4.94
CA ASP A 191 1.62 3.41 -5.34
C ASP A 191 1.86 1.97 -4.86
N PHE A 192 1.31 1.60 -3.70
CA PHE A 192 1.48 0.28 -3.11
C PHE A 192 0.15 -0.35 -2.67
N PRO A 193 -0.81 -0.52 -3.59
CA PRO A 193 -2.17 -0.95 -3.26
C PRO A 193 -2.25 -2.36 -2.70
N PHE A 194 -1.19 -3.14 -2.81
CA PHE A 194 -1.10 -4.52 -2.33
C PHE A 194 -0.70 -4.62 -0.85
N LEU A 195 -0.31 -3.53 -0.19
CA LEU A 195 0.01 -3.55 1.23
C LEU A 195 -1.25 -3.67 2.09
N TYR A 196 -1.07 -4.04 3.36
CA TYR A 196 -2.17 -4.18 4.30
C TYR A 196 -2.96 -2.89 4.45
N TYR A 197 -4.22 -2.91 4.07
CA TYR A 197 -5.07 -1.72 4.02
C TYR A 197 -5.24 -1.04 5.38
N GLY A 198 -5.28 -1.80 6.47
CA GLY A 198 -5.48 -1.29 7.83
C GLY A 198 -4.21 -0.85 8.55
N SER A 199 -3.08 -0.66 7.85
CA SER A 199 -1.85 -0.21 8.48
C SER A 199 -1.92 1.24 8.92
N THR A 200 -1.36 1.55 10.10
CA THR A 200 -1.18 2.94 10.52
C THR A 200 -0.15 3.69 9.72
N ARG A 201 0.72 2.97 9.02
CA ARG A 201 1.74 3.57 8.15
C ARG A 201 1.11 4.34 7.00
N ASP A 202 -0.08 3.91 6.57
CA ASP A 202 -0.89 4.56 5.54
C ASP A 202 -2.08 5.34 6.11
N ARG A 203 -2.10 5.60 7.40
CA ARG A 203 -3.25 6.16 8.10
C ARG A 203 -3.83 7.43 7.47
N TYR A 204 -3.00 8.26 6.87
CA TYR A 204 -3.46 9.47 6.19
C TYR A 204 -4.03 9.20 4.78
N CYS A 205 -3.77 8.03 4.20
CA CYS A 205 -4.03 7.72 2.80
C CYS A 205 -5.20 6.75 2.59
N ASN A 206 -5.60 6.00 3.61
CA ASN A 206 -6.61 4.93 3.51
C ASN A 206 -8.07 5.44 3.50
N TRP A 207 -8.30 6.72 3.31
CA TRP A 207 -9.64 7.32 3.34
C TRP A 207 -10.50 6.99 2.09
N HIS A 208 -9.90 6.49 1.01
CA HIS A 208 -10.62 6.13 -0.21
C HIS A 208 -11.66 5.03 -0.01
N PHE A 209 -11.43 4.11 0.91
CA PHE A 209 -12.42 3.08 1.23
C PHE A 209 -13.68 3.70 1.85
N MET A 210 -13.55 4.74 2.66
CA MET A 210 -14.69 5.48 3.19
C MET A 210 -15.46 6.21 2.09
N GLU A 211 -14.77 6.75 1.10
CA GLU A 211 -15.41 7.35 -0.07
C GLU A 211 -16.13 6.30 -0.92
N HIS A 212 -15.56 5.10 -1.07
CA HIS A 212 -16.24 3.99 -1.69
C HIS A 212 -17.50 3.61 -0.92
N LEU A 213 -17.43 3.45 0.39
CA LEU A 213 -18.59 3.13 1.23
C LEU A 213 -19.68 4.20 1.15
N LYS A 214 -19.32 5.48 1.18
CA LYS A 214 -20.26 6.58 0.98
C LYS A 214 -21.04 6.40 -0.31
N GLU A 215 -20.40 6.05 -1.41
CA GLU A 215 -21.06 5.84 -2.70
C GLU A 215 -21.95 4.57 -2.70
N GLU A 216 -21.49 3.48 -2.05
CA GLU A 216 -22.32 2.27 -1.86
C GLU A 216 -23.57 2.53 -1.01
N PHE A 217 -23.51 3.47 -0.08
CA PHE A 217 -24.63 3.93 0.74
C PHE A 217 -25.50 5.00 0.07
N GLY A 218 -25.40 5.17 -1.25
CA GLY A 218 -26.24 6.08 -2.02
C GLY A 218 -25.63 7.46 -2.29
N GLY A 219 -24.43 7.73 -1.80
CA GLY A 219 -23.69 8.97 -2.05
C GLY A 219 -24.25 10.19 -1.30
N GLY A 220 -23.71 11.38 -1.64
CA GLY A 220 -24.16 12.64 -1.07
C GLY A 220 -24.04 12.71 0.46
N ILE A 221 -24.91 13.51 1.07
CA ILE A 221 -24.96 13.71 2.53
C ILE A 221 -25.39 12.42 3.25
N GLU A 222 -26.35 11.70 2.73
CA GLU A 222 -26.85 10.46 3.35
C GLU A 222 -25.77 9.38 3.40
N GLY A 223 -24.95 9.24 2.35
CA GLY A 223 -23.81 8.34 2.37
C GLY A 223 -22.75 8.73 3.40
N VAL A 224 -22.51 10.04 3.61
CA VAL A 224 -21.61 10.52 4.66
C VAL A 224 -22.13 10.20 6.05
N LYS A 225 -23.42 10.42 6.29
CA LYS A 225 -24.06 10.08 7.57
C LYS A 225 -23.92 8.59 7.87
N GLU A 226 -24.15 7.74 6.87
CA GLU A 226 -24.06 6.29 7.03
C GLU A 226 -22.64 5.86 7.38
N VAL A 227 -21.61 6.40 6.72
CA VAL A 227 -20.22 6.13 7.08
C VAL A 227 -19.92 6.60 8.52
N ASN A 228 -20.42 7.76 8.93
CA ASN A 228 -20.18 8.31 10.27
C ASN A 228 -20.84 7.49 11.40
N ARG A 229 -21.76 6.57 11.10
CA ARG A 229 -22.34 5.66 12.12
C ARG A 229 -21.28 4.81 12.81
N ILE A 230 -20.16 4.52 12.17
CA ILE A 230 -19.06 3.80 12.83
C ILE A 230 -18.54 4.51 14.08
N TRP A 231 -18.71 5.84 14.17
CA TRP A 231 -18.32 6.65 15.32
C TRP A 231 -19.44 6.79 16.38
N THR A 232 -20.69 6.73 15.97
CA THR A 232 -21.82 7.03 16.83
C THR A 232 -22.58 5.80 17.33
N GLU A 233 -22.51 4.67 16.63
CA GLU A 233 -23.28 3.46 16.92
C GLU A 233 -22.45 2.25 17.33
N SER A 234 -21.12 2.34 17.27
CA SER A 234 -20.28 1.27 17.77
C SER A 234 -20.30 1.20 19.30
N ILE A 235 -19.71 0.14 19.86
CA ILE A 235 -19.73 -0.12 21.30
C ILE A 235 -19.13 1.07 22.07
N LYS A 236 -19.86 1.55 23.05
CA LYS A 236 -19.46 2.69 23.89
C LYS A 236 -18.53 2.27 25.02
N ASP A 237 -17.92 3.28 25.64
CA ASP A 237 -17.00 3.11 26.76
C ASP A 237 -17.56 2.21 27.86
N GLY A 238 -16.71 1.34 28.40
CA GLY A 238 -17.03 0.47 29.52
C GLY A 238 -17.79 -0.80 29.18
N GLU A 239 -18.17 -1.02 27.92
CA GLU A 239 -18.80 -2.28 27.49
C GLU A 239 -17.75 -3.35 27.20
N ALA A 240 -18.08 -4.59 27.54
CA ALA A 240 -17.19 -5.72 27.32
C ALA A 240 -16.88 -5.93 25.83
N GLY A 241 -15.61 -6.14 25.48
CA GLY A 241 -15.17 -6.37 24.12
C GLY A 241 -14.83 -5.11 23.31
N ARG A 242 -15.06 -3.92 23.84
CA ARG A 242 -14.72 -2.66 23.18
C ARG A 242 -13.27 -2.59 22.71
N MET A 243 -12.36 -2.98 23.54
CA MET A 243 -10.93 -2.90 23.25
C MET A 243 -10.42 -3.99 22.30
N GLU A 244 -11.21 -5.04 22.03
CA GLU A 244 -10.92 -6.02 20.99
C GLU A 244 -11.48 -5.59 19.64
N GLN A 245 -12.17 -4.45 19.57
CA GLN A 245 -12.79 -3.96 18.37
C GLN A 245 -11.78 -3.26 17.48
N THR A 246 -11.61 -3.81 16.28
CA THR A 246 -10.88 -3.14 15.18
C THR A 246 -11.85 -2.27 14.39
N PRO A 247 -11.40 -1.30 13.59
CA PRO A 247 -12.27 -0.55 12.69
C PRO A 247 -13.10 -1.44 11.77
N PHE A 248 -12.54 -2.56 11.34
CA PHE A 248 -13.23 -3.52 10.47
C PHE A 248 -14.33 -4.29 11.21
N SER A 249 -14.06 -4.72 12.44
CA SER A 249 -15.10 -5.36 13.25
C SER A 249 -16.20 -4.38 13.66
N ALA A 250 -15.86 -3.10 13.86
CA ALA A 250 -16.83 -2.03 14.08
C ALA A 250 -17.75 -1.83 12.86
N MET A 251 -17.17 -1.77 11.66
CA MET A 251 -17.95 -1.72 10.42
C MET A 251 -18.89 -2.92 10.28
N MET A 252 -18.39 -4.13 10.55
CA MET A 252 -19.23 -5.34 10.50
C MET A 252 -20.39 -5.26 11.47
N MET A 253 -20.17 -4.79 12.68
CA MET A 253 -21.21 -4.64 13.68
C MET A 253 -22.25 -3.55 13.30
N VAL A 254 -21.78 -2.37 12.93
CA VAL A 254 -22.66 -1.20 12.65
C VAL A 254 -23.49 -1.41 11.39
N TYR A 255 -22.94 -2.07 10.38
CA TYR A 255 -23.61 -2.30 9.10
C TYR A 255 -24.25 -3.69 8.99
N ASP A 256 -24.27 -4.48 10.07
CA ASP A 256 -24.75 -5.86 10.08
C ASP A 256 -24.08 -6.73 8.99
N TRP A 257 -22.77 -6.62 8.88
CA TRP A 257 -21.97 -7.35 7.90
C TRP A 257 -21.31 -8.57 8.50
N THR A 258 -21.25 -9.63 7.72
CA THR A 258 -20.33 -10.75 7.93
C THR A 258 -18.92 -10.38 7.42
N LEU A 259 -17.92 -11.19 7.76
CA LEU A 259 -16.60 -11.03 7.17
C LEU A 259 -16.63 -11.15 5.64
N ASP A 260 -17.50 -12.04 5.11
CA ASP A 260 -17.68 -12.16 3.67
C ASP A 260 -18.26 -10.87 3.06
N SER A 261 -19.22 -10.21 3.73
CA SER A 261 -19.76 -8.92 3.30
C SER A 261 -18.67 -7.85 3.25
N LEU A 262 -17.80 -7.78 4.27
CA LEU A 262 -16.65 -6.86 4.30
C LEU A 262 -15.67 -7.18 3.17
N ASN A 263 -15.34 -8.45 2.97
CA ASN A 263 -14.50 -8.91 1.87
C ASN A 263 -15.05 -8.52 0.50
N GLN A 264 -16.37 -8.61 0.32
CA GLN A 264 -17.04 -8.16 -0.90
C GLN A 264 -16.89 -6.66 -1.12
N GLN A 265 -16.98 -5.84 -0.07
CA GLN A 265 -16.78 -4.40 -0.20
C GLN A 265 -15.35 -4.07 -0.63
N PHE A 266 -14.34 -4.75 -0.08
CA PHE A 266 -12.96 -4.57 -0.54
C PHE A 266 -12.74 -5.06 -1.98
N GLY A 267 -13.37 -6.13 -2.40
CA GLY A 267 -13.35 -6.59 -3.79
C GLY A 267 -13.96 -5.56 -4.76
N LYS A 268 -15.14 -5.02 -4.43
CA LYS A 268 -15.77 -3.94 -5.21
C LYS A 268 -14.89 -2.69 -5.25
N PHE A 269 -14.32 -2.32 -4.11
CA PHE A 269 -13.39 -1.20 -4.02
C PHE A 269 -12.20 -1.38 -4.98
N ALA A 270 -11.53 -2.53 -4.97
CA ALA A 270 -10.43 -2.82 -5.88
C ALA A 270 -10.85 -2.74 -7.35
N MET A 271 -12.02 -3.27 -7.70
CA MET A 271 -12.54 -3.19 -9.08
C MET A 271 -12.81 -1.74 -9.50
N LYS A 272 -13.36 -0.91 -8.61
CA LYS A 272 -13.58 0.53 -8.87
C LYS A 272 -12.26 1.29 -9.02
N GLN A 273 -11.22 0.92 -8.27
CA GLN A 273 -9.89 1.54 -8.39
C GLN A 273 -9.26 1.33 -9.76
N ALA A 274 -9.55 0.23 -10.45
CA ALA A 274 -9.02 -0.04 -11.80
C ALA A 274 -9.31 1.09 -12.79
N THR A 275 -10.46 1.76 -12.67
CA THR A 275 -10.88 2.86 -13.56
C THR A 275 -11.11 4.18 -12.82
N LEU A 276 -10.79 4.23 -11.52
CA LEU A 276 -11.11 5.35 -10.63
C LEU A 276 -12.60 5.74 -10.75
N GLU A 277 -13.48 4.74 -10.61
CA GLU A 277 -14.90 4.94 -10.76
C GLU A 277 -15.50 5.61 -9.53
N TYR A 278 -15.55 6.90 -9.59
CA TYR A 278 -16.20 7.80 -8.64
C TYR A 278 -17.11 8.77 -9.40
N THR A 279 -17.74 9.68 -8.71
CA THR A 279 -18.49 10.74 -9.40
C THR A 279 -17.63 11.44 -10.45
N PRO A 280 -18.20 11.91 -11.58
CA PRO A 280 -17.41 12.48 -12.69
C PRO A 280 -16.42 13.57 -12.27
N ALA A 281 -16.80 14.40 -11.29
CA ALA A 281 -15.93 15.48 -10.78
C ALA A 281 -14.74 14.90 -10.02
N LYS A 282 -14.95 13.89 -9.15
CA LYS A 282 -13.91 13.22 -8.39
C LYS A 282 -13.02 12.36 -9.30
N LYS A 283 -13.60 11.61 -10.23
CA LYS A 283 -12.84 10.85 -11.23
C LYS A 283 -11.86 11.74 -11.98
N LYS A 284 -12.31 12.93 -12.40
CA LYS A 284 -11.44 13.91 -13.07
C LYS A 284 -10.33 14.41 -12.14
N LEU A 285 -10.66 14.71 -10.88
CA LEU A 285 -9.71 15.16 -9.88
C LEU A 285 -8.64 14.10 -9.61
N TYR A 286 -9.05 12.86 -9.39
CA TYR A 286 -8.17 11.74 -9.11
C TYR A 286 -7.26 11.38 -10.31
N LYS A 287 -7.81 11.36 -11.52
CA LYS A 287 -6.99 11.18 -12.73
C LYS A 287 -5.97 12.31 -12.91
N LYS A 288 -6.31 13.54 -12.54
CA LYS A 288 -5.35 14.66 -12.55
C LYS A 288 -4.26 14.48 -11.48
N ALA A 289 -4.62 14.02 -10.29
CA ALA A 289 -3.69 13.85 -9.18
C ALA A 289 -2.74 12.65 -9.38
N TRP A 290 -3.26 11.52 -9.84
CA TRP A 290 -2.54 10.25 -9.88
C TRP A 290 -2.17 9.78 -11.29
N GLY A 291 -2.62 10.48 -12.32
CA GLY A 291 -2.38 10.11 -13.72
C GLY A 291 -3.18 8.88 -14.18
N ASP A 292 -2.88 8.44 -15.38
CA ASP A 292 -3.42 7.20 -15.92
C ASP A 292 -2.56 6.01 -15.46
N TYR A 293 -3.21 4.85 -15.28
CA TYR A 293 -2.52 3.60 -14.99
C TYR A 293 -1.81 3.08 -16.25
N GLU A 294 -0.59 3.51 -16.45
CA GLU A 294 0.27 2.99 -17.51
C GLU A 294 1.60 2.51 -16.93
N PHE A 295 2.14 1.44 -17.51
CA PHE A 295 3.44 0.93 -17.09
C PHE A 295 4.55 1.99 -17.22
N SER A 296 4.49 2.84 -18.23
CA SER A 296 5.44 3.95 -18.45
C SER A 296 5.45 4.96 -17.30
N THR A 297 4.34 5.12 -16.59
CA THR A 297 4.23 6.04 -15.44
C THR A 297 4.70 5.39 -14.14
N ARG A 298 4.84 4.08 -14.10
CA ARG A 298 5.31 3.33 -12.93
C ARG A 298 6.68 3.76 -12.44
N ARG A 299 7.55 4.21 -13.36
CA ARG A 299 8.91 4.67 -13.10
C ARG A 299 9.11 6.14 -13.38
N SER A 300 8.02 6.88 -13.43
CA SER A 300 8.09 8.33 -13.58
C SER A 300 8.18 9.00 -12.22
N VAL A 301 8.60 10.25 -12.28
CA VAL A 301 8.55 11.18 -11.14
C VAL A 301 7.10 11.26 -10.66
N GLY A 302 6.80 10.64 -9.53
CA GLY A 302 5.46 10.63 -8.95
C GLY A 302 5.07 11.99 -8.37
N VAL A 303 3.77 12.20 -8.21
CA VAL A 303 3.26 13.35 -7.51
C VAL A 303 3.54 13.14 -6.01
N GLY A 304 4.38 13.97 -5.41
CA GLY A 304 4.72 13.91 -3.99
C GLY A 304 6.04 13.18 -3.66
N TYR A 305 6.37 12.12 -4.39
CA TYR A 305 7.65 11.38 -4.23
C TYR A 305 8.30 11.20 -5.60
N PRO A 306 9.28 12.05 -5.94
CA PRO A 306 9.84 12.10 -7.29
C PRO A 306 10.54 10.81 -7.75
N TYR A 307 10.78 9.86 -6.86
CA TYR A 307 11.53 8.64 -7.14
C TYR A 307 10.79 7.37 -6.70
N SER A 308 9.48 7.43 -6.47
CA SER A 308 8.73 6.24 -6.09
C SER A 308 8.53 5.31 -7.27
N ASN A 309 8.71 4.03 -7.01
CA ASN A 309 8.39 2.98 -7.97
C ASN A 309 6.90 2.65 -7.84
N HIS A 310 6.07 3.35 -8.60
CA HIS A 310 4.62 3.18 -8.54
C HIS A 310 4.20 1.76 -8.93
N ALA A 311 3.79 1.00 -7.94
CA ALA A 311 3.39 -0.40 -8.12
C ALA A 311 1.87 -0.55 -8.40
N ARG A 312 1.25 0.39 -9.09
CA ARG A 312 -0.18 0.39 -9.41
C ARG A 312 -0.58 -0.76 -10.31
N ILE A 313 0.27 -1.07 -11.30
CA ILE A 313 0.06 -2.18 -12.21
C ILE A 313 0.93 -3.33 -11.75
N THR A 314 0.29 -4.41 -11.36
CA THR A 314 0.99 -5.61 -10.90
C THR A 314 1.63 -6.32 -12.07
N MET A 315 2.93 -6.53 -11.98
CA MET A 315 3.70 -7.31 -12.94
C MET A 315 3.84 -8.74 -12.45
N MET A 316 3.35 -9.67 -13.24
CA MET A 316 3.44 -11.10 -12.94
C MET A 316 4.69 -11.72 -13.59
N ASN A 317 5.13 -12.84 -13.07
CA ASN A 317 6.17 -13.66 -13.70
C ASN A 317 5.51 -14.77 -14.52
N LYS A 318 5.99 -14.96 -15.75
CA LYS A 318 5.57 -16.09 -16.58
C LYS A 318 6.18 -17.38 -16.02
N ILE A 319 5.37 -18.40 -15.89
CA ILE A 319 5.80 -19.72 -15.46
C ILE A 319 6.42 -20.44 -16.65
N PRO A 320 7.70 -20.90 -16.56
CA PRO A 320 8.29 -21.66 -17.65
C PRO A 320 7.58 -23.01 -17.82
N CYS A 321 7.37 -23.38 -19.05
CA CYS A 321 6.94 -24.77 -19.34
C CYS A 321 7.95 -25.78 -18.84
N PRO A 322 7.53 -26.93 -18.32
CA PRO A 322 8.45 -28.04 -18.01
C PRO A 322 9.22 -28.42 -19.28
N ASP A 323 10.54 -28.57 -19.16
CA ASP A 323 11.36 -29.10 -20.26
C ASP A 323 10.82 -30.48 -20.65
N GLN A 324 10.25 -30.63 -21.82
CA GLN A 324 9.90 -31.93 -22.35
C GLN A 324 11.18 -32.73 -22.58
N ALA A 325 11.20 -34.00 -22.17
CA ALA A 325 12.35 -34.84 -22.45
C ALA A 325 12.54 -34.99 -23.97
N PRO A 326 13.76 -34.84 -24.50
CA PRO A 326 13.99 -35.03 -25.93
C PRO A 326 13.59 -36.45 -26.34
N GLY A 327 12.58 -36.62 -27.18
CA GLY A 327 12.32 -37.90 -27.84
C GLY A 327 10.90 -38.41 -27.95
N GLU A 328 9.87 -37.74 -27.50
CA GLU A 328 8.50 -38.19 -27.68
C GLU A 328 7.63 -37.07 -28.30
N GLY A 329 7.25 -37.28 -29.54
CA GLY A 329 6.47 -36.35 -30.32
C GLY A 329 4.99 -36.29 -29.94
N VAL A 330 4.65 -35.52 -28.97
CA VAL A 330 3.41 -34.76 -28.87
C VAL A 330 3.81 -33.45 -28.18
N GLU A 331 3.90 -32.38 -28.92
CA GLU A 331 3.89 -31.02 -28.41
C GLU A 331 2.47 -30.75 -27.85
N GLU A 332 2.17 -31.16 -26.62
CA GLU A 332 1.11 -30.53 -25.90
C GLU A 332 1.59 -29.09 -25.64
N GLU A 333 0.97 -28.13 -26.27
CA GLU A 333 1.21 -26.71 -26.01
C GLU A 333 0.93 -26.46 -24.53
N CYS A 334 2.00 -26.16 -23.81
CA CYS A 334 1.90 -25.77 -22.41
C CYS A 334 1.21 -24.41 -22.33
N PRO A 335 0.06 -24.27 -21.69
CA PRO A 335 -0.62 -22.98 -21.59
C PRO A 335 0.23 -21.95 -20.86
N ASP A 336 0.17 -20.72 -21.34
CA ASP A 336 0.86 -19.61 -20.70
C ASP A 336 0.24 -19.31 -19.34
N GLN A 337 1.01 -19.55 -18.28
CA GLN A 337 0.60 -19.32 -16.90
C GLN A 337 1.51 -18.30 -16.24
N TYR A 338 0.95 -17.57 -15.28
CA TYR A 338 1.62 -16.46 -14.64
C TYR A 338 1.39 -16.48 -13.13
N ILE A 339 2.40 -16.04 -12.37
CA ILE A 339 2.36 -15.99 -10.91
C ILE A 339 2.75 -14.60 -10.42
N THR A 340 2.11 -14.15 -9.34
CA THR A 340 2.59 -12.97 -8.62
C THR A 340 3.94 -13.24 -7.97
N PRO A 341 4.97 -12.42 -8.18
CA PRO A 341 6.14 -12.41 -7.32
C PRO A 341 5.73 -12.15 -5.85
N SER A 342 6.50 -12.68 -4.90
CA SER A 342 6.17 -12.57 -3.48
C SER A 342 6.02 -11.11 -3.02
N TYR A 343 6.89 -10.23 -3.50
CA TYR A 343 6.86 -8.80 -3.18
C TYR A 343 5.71 -8.01 -3.84
N TRP A 344 4.99 -8.61 -4.79
CA TRP A 344 3.76 -8.07 -5.37
C TRP A 344 2.50 -8.70 -4.79
N ALA A 345 2.59 -9.84 -4.13
CA ALA A 345 1.44 -10.54 -3.61
C ALA A 345 0.70 -9.66 -2.58
N PRO A 346 -0.62 -9.50 -2.68
CA PRO A 346 -1.34 -8.59 -1.81
C PRO A 346 -1.35 -9.10 -0.38
N GLN A 347 -1.35 -8.18 0.57
CA GLN A 347 -1.63 -8.42 1.98
C GLN A 347 -3.12 -8.22 2.24
N ARG A 348 -3.61 -8.58 3.41
CA ARG A 348 -5.03 -8.55 3.77
C ARG A 348 -5.68 -7.21 3.41
N TRP A 349 -6.72 -7.28 2.58
CA TRP A 349 -7.47 -6.18 1.99
C TRP A 349 -6.67 -5.22 1.10
N GLY A 350 -5.38 -5.48 0.91
CA GLY A 350 -4.65 -4.93 -0.22
C GLY A 350 -5.07 -5.63 -1.52
N TYR A 351 -4.76 -5.00 -2.65
CA TYR A 351 -5.17 -5.54 -3.94
C TYR A 351 -4.11 -5.37 -5.01
N ASN A 352 -4.20 -6.21 -6.04
CA ASN A 352 -3.45 -6.07 -7.27
C ASN A 352 -4.38 -5.66 -8.43
N LEU A 353 -3.85 -4.86 -9.33
CA LEU A 353 -4.45 -4.57 -10.63
C LEU A 353 -3.53 -5.10 -11.73
N VAL A 354 -3.92 -6.20 -12.37
CA VAL A 354 -3.19 -6.79 -13.50
C VAL A 354 -3.88 -6.35 -14.78
N ARG A 355 -3.16 -5.61 -15.62
CA ARG A 355 -3.68 -5.26 -16.94
C ARG A 355 -3.60 -6.46 -17.88
N ILE A 356 -4.68 -6.72 -18.61
CA ILE A 356 -4.77 -7.80 -19.60
C ILE A 356 -4.99 -7.17 -20.97
N TYR A 357 -4.27 -7.69 -21.95
CA TYR A 357 -4.39 -7.31 -23.36
C TYR A 357 -5.09 -8.45 -24.10
N PRO A 358 -6.38 -8.29 -24.47
CA PRO A 358 -7.08 -9.28 -25.27
C PRO A 358 -6.40 -9.50 -26.63
N ASP A 359 -6.28 -10.74 -27.08
CA ASP A 359 -5.76 -11.06 -28.41
C ASP A 359 -6.73 -10.61 -29.50
N LYS A 360 -8.02 -10.68 -29.20
CA LYS A 360 -9.13 -10.18 -30.03
C LYS A 360 -10.34 -9.85 -29.15
N ALA A 361 -11.22 -9.01 -29.66
CA ALA A 361 -12.51 -8.76 -29.01
C ALA A 361 -13.32 -10.05 -28.86
N GLY A 362 -14.13 -10.13 -27.82
CA GLY A 362 -14.92 -11.29 -27.44
C GLY A 362 -14.66 -11.72 -25.99
N LYS A 363 -15.00 -12.96 -25.72
CA LYS A 363 -14.86 -13.51 -24.39
C LYS A 363 -13.40 -13.71 -24.00
N VAL A 364 -12.99 -13.10 -22.89
CA VAL A 364 -11.73 -13.36 -22.19
C VAL A 364 -12.05 -14.17 -20.93
N THR A 365 -11.28 -15.24 -20.72
CA THR A 365 -11.39 -16.08 -19.52
C THR A 365 -10.09 -16.01 -18.73
N VAL A 366 -10.19 -15.75 -17.43
CA VAL A 366 -9.07 -15.87 -16.49
C VAL A 366 -9.34 -17.03 -15.55
N LYS A 367 -8.48 -18.05 -15.60
CA LYS A 367 -8.45 -19.13 -14.64
C LYS A 367 -7.59 -18.68 -13.48
N PHE A 368 -8.17 -18.59 -12.30
CA PHE A 368 -7.51 -18.06 -11.09
C PHE A 368 -7.26 -19.19 -10.09
N ARG A 369 -6.09 -19.14 -9.46
CA ARG A 369 -5.76 -20.03 -8.36
C ARG A 369 -4.94 -19.28 -7.31
N GLY A 370 -5.46 -19.23 -6.07
CA GLY A 370 -4.71 -18.80 -4.89
C GLY A 370 -3.68 -19.83 -4.47
N ILE A 371 -2.55 -19.35 -3.95
CA ILE A 371 -1.47 -20.20 -3.45
C ILE A 371 -1.52 -20.19 -1.93
N VAL A 372 -1.66 -21.36 -1.32
CA VAL A 372 -1.78 -21.53 0.13
C VAL A 372 -0.67 -22.42 0.66
N GLN A 373 -0.41 -22.29 1.95
CA GLN A 373 0.56 -23.08 2.69
C GLN A 373 -0.14 -24.05 3.64
N ASP A 374 0.35 -25.28 3.78
CA ASP A 374 -0.25 -26.30 4.67
C ASP A 374 -0.17 -25.90 6.15
N LYS A 375 0.96 -25.35 6.54
CA LYS A 375 1.19 -24.83 7.88
C LYS A 375 2.05 -23.58 7.82
N PRO A 376 1.82 -22.59 8.66
CA PRO A 376 2.75 -21.48 8.77
C PRO A 376 4.11 -22.06 9.15
N THR A 377 5.12 -21.81 8.31
CA THR A 377 6.50 -22.28 8.54
C THR A 377 7.23 -21.44 9.56
N VAL A 378 6.57 -20.51 10.17
CA VAL A 378 7.17 -19.59 11.12
C VAL A 378 7.56 -20.34 12.39
N LYS A 379 8.81 -20.79 12.40
CA LYS A 379 9.50 -21.15 13.64
C LYS A 379 10.28 -19.90 14.07
N GLY A 380 9.80 -19.25 15.09
CA GLY A 380 10.54 -18.13 15.67
C GLY A 380 10.31 -16.84 14.91
N TYR A 381 9.54 -16.03 15.45
CA TYR A 381 9.43 -14.60 15.17
C TYR A 381 10.19 -13.88 16.25
N THR A 382 10.84 -12.79 15.87
CA THR A 382 11.49 -11.91 16.82
C THR A 382 10.43 -10.97 17.38
N CYS A 383 10.19 -11.06 18.69
CA CYS A 383 9.33 -10.11 19.37
C CYS A 383 10.16 -8.91 19.83
N PHE A 384 9.65 -7.70 19.61
CA PHE A 384 10.31 -6.47 20.03
C PHE A 384 9.97 -6.14 21.47
N GLY A 385 10.99 -5.78 22.22
CA GLY A 385 10.89 -5.18 23.53
C GLY A 385 10.21 -6.02 24.60
N ASP A 386 10.37 -5.54 25.82
CA ASP A 386 9.64 -6.04 27.01
C ASP A 386 8.23 -5.43 27.12
N ASN A 387 7.82 -4.62 26.16
CA ASN A 387 6.52 -3.97 26.12
C ASN A 387 5.46 -4.99 25.73
N GLU A 388 4.97 -5.68 26.75
CA GLU A 388 3.72 -6.38 26.68
C GLU A 388 2.63 -5.32 26.87
N ASP A 389 2.01 -4.86 25.78
CA ASP A 389 0.81 -4.06 25.91
C ASP A 389 -0.27 -4.91 26.55
N ASP A 390 -0.70 -4.51 27.73
CA ASP A 390 -1.80 -5.15 28.44
C ASP A 390 -3.11 -4.69 27.81
N TYR A 391 -3.65 -5.56 26.98
CA TYR A 391 -4.86 -5.27 26.25
C TYR A 391 -5.96 -6.24 26.70
N LEU A 392 -6.90 -5.74 27.48
CA LEU A 392 -7.98 -6.54 28.07
C LEU A 392 -7.50 -7.73 28.90
N GLY A 393 -6.44 -7.56 29.68
CA GLY A 393 -5.86 -8.65 30.46
C GLY A 393 -5.19 -9.72 29.62
N LYS A 394 -5.01 -9.49 28.32
CA LYS A 394 -4.19 -10.30 27.43
C LYS A 394 -2.94 -9.52 27.06
N LYS A 395 -1.81 -10.15 27.24
CA LYS A 395 -0.53 -9.58 26.86
C LYS A 395 -0.22 -9.90 25.42
N TYR A 396 -0.05 -8.87 24.59
CA TYR A 396 0.36 -8.99 23.20
C TYR A 396 1.82 -8.57 23.09
N LYS A 397 2.63 -9.43 22.45
CA LYS A 397 4.00 -9.04 22.08
C LYS A 397 4.01 -8.60 20.62
N TRP A 398 4.68 -7.51 20.36
CA TRP A 398 5.04 -7.09 19.03
C TRP A 398 6.02 -8.10 18.42
N CYS A 399 5.55 -8.91 17.54
CA CYS A 399 6.37 -9.97 16.97
C CYS A 399 6.40 -9.84 15.46
N ASN A 400 7.62 -9.74 14.93
CA ASN A 400 7.86 -9.77 13.50
C ASN A 400 8.15 -11.19 13.07
N TYR A 401 7.31 -11.71 12.24
CA TYR A 401 7.51 -12.94 11.52
C TYR A 401 7.36 -12.66 10.03
N ALA A 402 8.11 -13.35 9.21
CA ALA A 402 8.03 -13.24 7.76
C ALA A 402 7.21 -14.41 7.21
N PRO A 403 5.89 -14.33 7.21
CA PRO A 403 5.06 -15.39 6.65
C PRO A 403 5.01 -15.22 5.14
N ASP A 404 5.35 -16.28 4.45
CA ASP A 404 5.33 -16.25 2.99
C ASP A 404 3.90 -16.35 2.44
N ALA A 405 3.00 -17.03 3.14
CA ALA A 405 1.60 -17.10 2.80
C ALA A 405 0.75 -17.47 4.02
N LEU A 406 -0.55 -17.16 3.98
CA LEU A 406 -1.49 -17.68 4.95
C LEU A 406 -1.67 -19.17 4.81
N PRO A 407 -1.79 -19.89 5.94
CA PRO A 407 -2.19 -21.29 5.89
C PRO A 407 -3.62 -21.43 5.36
N ASP A 408 -3.87 -22.51 4.64
CA ASP A 408 -5.22 -23.01 4.44
C ASP A 408 -5.76 -23.48 5.83
N PRO A 409 -6.93 -23.12 6.29
CA PRO A 409 -8.10 -22.59 5.58
C PRO A 409 -8.27 -21.07 5.63
N ALA A 410 -7.42 -20.31 6.30
CA ALA A 410 -7.63 -18.87 6.49
C ALA A 410 -7.41 -18.01 5.23
N SER A 411 -6.85 -18.59 4.16
CA SER A 411 -6.61 -17.90 2.91
C SER A 411 -7.87 -17.73 2.07
N GLY A 412 -8.00 -16.60 1.39
CA GLY A 412 -9.06 -16.35 0.43
C GLY A 412 -8.75 -15.17 -0.46
N TRP A 413 -9.39 -15.12 -1.60
CA TRP A 413 -9.28 -14.04 -2.58
C TRP A 413 -10.65 -13.65 -3.08
N THR A 414 -10.81 -12.35 -3.32
CA THR A 414 -11.96 -11.79 -4.03
C THR A 414 -11.46 -11.19 -5.33
N VAL A 415 -11.99 -11.65 -6.44
CA VAL A 415 -11.43 -11.37 -7.76
C VAL A 415 -12.54 -11.00 -8.74
N GLY A 416 -12.26 -10.00 -9.59
CA GLY A 416 -13.16 -9.58 -10.65
C GLY A 416 -12.42 -9.01 -11.86
N LEU A 417 -13.08 -8.99 -13.01
CA LEU A 417 -12.61 -8.39 -14.24
C LEU A 417 -13.31 -7.06 -14.49
N VAL A 418 -12.58 -6.07 -15.00
CA VAL A 418 -13.10 -4.74 -15.31
C VAL A 418 -12.68 -4.35 -16.72
N ALA A 419 -13.63 -4.22 -17.64
CA ALA A 419 -13.38 -3.71 -18.99
C ALA A 419 -13.74 -2.22 -19.06
N GLU A 420 -12.78 -1.37 -19.34
CA GLU A 420 -12.97 0.07 -19.53
C GLU A 420 -13.36 0.37 -20.98
N GLY A 421 -14.58 0.84 -21.20
CA GLY A 421 -15.04 1.24 -22.53
C GLY A 421 -14.31 2.47 -23.09
N SER A 422 -14.49 2.74 -24.37
CA SER A 422 -13.88 3.89 -25.06
C SER A 422 -14.28 5.25 -24.46
N ASP A 423 -15.43 5.33 -23.82
CA ASP A 423 -15.93 6.50 -23.10
C ASP A 423 -15.47 6.56 -21.64
N GLY A 424 -14.71 5.55 -21.19
CA GLY A 424 -14.26 5.43 -19.81
C GLY A 424 -15.29 4.82 -18.85
N THR A 425 -16.42 4.30 -19.38
CA THR A 425 -17.41 3.59 -18.58
C THR A 425 -16.94 2.16 -18.32
N PRO A 426 -16.86 1.71 -17.06
CA PRO A 426 -16.48 0.33 -16.76
C PRO A 426 -17.64 -0.64 -16.97
N ARG A 427 -17.29 -1.86 -17.30
CA ARG A 427 -18.14 -3.05 -17.28
C ARG A 427 -17.45 -4.07 -16.39
N TYR A 428 -18.22 -4.68 -15.51
CA TYR A 428 -17.72 -5.62 -14.51
C TYR A 428 -18.14 -7.06 -14.84
N SER A 429 -17.23 -8.01 -14.59
CA SER A 429 -17.61 -9.41 -14.49
C SER A 429 -18.38 -9.67 -13.20
N GLU A 430 -18.91 -10.87 -13.06
CA GLU A 430 -19.23 -11.41 -11.75
C GLU A 430 -17.95 -11.42 -10.89
N MET A 431 -18.05 -10.99 -9.64
CA MET A 431 -16.99 -11.06 -8.65
C MET A 431 -17.04 -12.44 -7.97
N LYS A 432 -15.90 -13.12 -7.88
CA LYS A 432 -15.80 -14.44 -7.27
C LYS A 432 -14.92 -14.45 -6.04
N HIS A 433 -15.24 -15.34 -5.12
CA HIS A 433 -14.52 -15.56 -3.86
C HIS A 433 -14.01 -16.97 -3.77
N GLY A 434 -12.88 -17.18 -3.09
CA GLY A 434 -12.33 -18.49 -2.82
C GLY A 434 -10.88 -18.64 -3.26
N LYS A 435 -10.46 -19.88 -3.47
CA LYS A 435 -9.07 -20.25 -3.77
C LYS A 435 -8.84 -20.60 -5.23
N GLY A 436 -9.90 -20.92 -5.98
CA GLY A 436 -9.77 -21.28 -7.39
C GLY A 436 -11.10 -21.23 -8.13
N PHE A 437 -11.11 -20.57 -9.29
CA PHE A 437 -12.28 -20.38 -10.14
C PHE A 437 -11.90 -19.77 -11.49
N ASN A 438 -12.85 -19.80 -12.42
CA ASN A 438 -12.75 -19.09 -13.69
C ASN A 438 -13.60 -17.83 -13.67
N LEU A 439 -13.07 -16.74 -14.23
CA LEU A 439 -13.74 -15.47 -14.45
C LEU A 439 -13.88 -15.22 -15.96
N GLU A 440 -14.98 -14.64 -16.38
CA GLU A 440 -15.23 -14.35 -17.79
C GLU A 440 -15.76 -12.93 -17.96
N ILE A 441 -15.36 -12.28 -19.03
CA ILE A 441 -15.91 -10.98 -19.44
C ILE A 441 -15.89 -10.86 -20.97
N GLU A 442 -16.90 -10.20 -21.53
CA GLU A 442 -16.91 -9.84 -22.96
C GLU A 442 -16.19 -8.52 -23.18
N THR A 443 -15.21 -8.52 -24.07
CA THR A 443 -14.46 -7.34 -24.51
C THR A 443 -14.88 -6.88 -25.89
N LYS A 444 -14.69 -5.59 -26.18
CA LYS A 444 -14.99 -4.95 -27.45
C LYS A 444 -13.72 -4.41 -28.09
N ASP A 445 -13.70 -4.28 -29.41
CA ASP A 445 -12.52 -3.77 -30.16
C ASP A 445 -12.08 -2.37 -29.74
N ASN A 446 -13.00 -1.57 -29.20
CA ASN A 446 -12.73 -0.20 -28.79
C ASN A 446 -12.60 -0.03 -27.26
N ASP A 447 -12.51 -1.09 -26.50
CA ASP A 447 -12.22 -0.98 -25.07
C ASP A 447 -10.81 -0.42 -24.85
N LYS A 448 -10.68 0.49 -23.91
CA LYS A 448 -9.39 1.11 -23.57
C LYS A 448 -8.49 0.17 -22.80
N ALA A 449 -9.09 -0.61 -21.89
CA ALA A 449 -8.35 -1.48 -21.00
C ALA A 449 -9.21 -2.64 -20.50
N LEU A 450 -8.55 -3.74 -20.17
CA LEU A 450 -9.10 -4.83 -19.38
C LEU A 450 -8.20 -5.03 -18.16
N TRP A 451 -8.81 -5.11 -16.99
CA TRP A 451 -8.15 -5.26 -15.69
C TRP A 451 -8.63 -6.49 -14.98
N LEU A 452 -7.71 -7.20 -14.34
CA LEU A 452 -8.00 -8.17 -13.30
C LEU A 452 -7.69 -7.51 -11.96
N ALA A 453 -8.71 -7.35 -11.12
CA ALA A 453 -8.58 -6.88 -9.75
C ALA A 453 -8.56 -8.09 -8.80
N VAL A 454 -7.51 -8.23 -8.02
CA VAL A 454 -7.32 -9.34 -7.07
C VAL A 454 -7.13 -8.78 -5.68
N THR A 455 -8.06 -9.03 -4.78
CA THR A 455 -8.01 -8.57 -3.38
C THR A 455 -7.74 -9.75 -2.46
N ALA A 456 -6.81 -9.58 -1.54
CA ALA A 456 -6.57 -10.53 -0.47
C ALA A 456 -7.68 -10.44 0.59
N THR A 457 -8.52 -11.45 0.68
CA THR A 457 -9.71 -11.47 1.53
C THR A 457 -9.73 -12.71 2.41
N PRO A 458 -9.27 -12.58 3.67
CA PRO A 458 -9.15 -13.73 4.57
C PRO A 458 -10.52 -14.33 4.89
N THR A 459 -10.55 -15.64 5.18
CA THR A 459 -11.74 -16.35 5.63
C THR A 459 -11.91 -16.33 7.14
N GLU A 460 -10.90 -15.83 7.87
CA GLU A 460 -10.90 -15.65 9.32
C GLU A 460 -10.35 -14.27 9.69
N MET A 461 -10.96 -13.65 10.71
CA MET A 461 -10.43 -12.41 11.27
C MET A 461 -9.15 -12.70 12.04
N GLN A 462 -8.10 -11.99 11.70
CA GLN A 462 -6.84 -12.01 12.43
C GLN A 462 -6.61 -10.65 13.07
N THR A 463 -6.20 -10.67 14.31
CA THR A 463 -5.77 -9.46 15.01
C THR A 463 -4.41 -9.02 14.46
N ILE A 464 -4.35 -7.80 13.95
CA ILE A 464 -3.13 -7.15 13.51
C ILE A 464 -2.99 -5.87 14.32
N MET A 465 -1.85 -5.70 14.97
CA MET A 465 -1.56 -4.50 15.74
C MET A 465 -1.45 -3.29 14.81
N TRP A 466 -1.81 -2.12 15.32
CA TRP A 466 -1.87 -0.88 14.54
C TRP A 466 -0.52 -0.51 13.88
N ASP A 467 0.59 -0.77 14.52
CA ASP A 467 1.93 -0.45 14.01
C ASP A 467 2.74 -1.70 13.62
N GLN A 468 2.07 -2.78 13.26
CA GLN A 468 2.75 -3.98 12.81
C GLN A 468 3.41 -3.76 11.45
N PHE A 469 4.66 -4.18 11.31
CA PHE A 469 5.40 -4.01 10.06
C PHE A 469 4.83 -4.86 8.93
N TYR A 470 4.82 -4.33 7.70
CA TYR A 470 4.29 -5.01 6.53
C TYR A 470 4.91 -6.39 6.27
N TYR A 471 6.22 -6.54 6.47
CA TYR A 471 6.89 -7.82 6.25
C TYR A 471 6.44 -8.92 7.21
N SER A 472 5.81 -8.57 8.33
CA SER A 472 5.25 -9.51 9.29
C SER A 472 3.78 -9.86 9.02
N ILE A 473 3.19 -9.29 7.98
CA ILE A 473 1.80 -9.54 7.59
C ILE A 473 1.79 -10.51 6.43
N TYR A 474 0.94 -11.52 6.51
CA TYR A 474 0.81 -12.56 5.49
C TYR A 474 0.53 -11.98 4.10
N ARG A 475 1.18 -12.58 3.10
CA ARG A 475 0.91 -12.33 1.70
C ARG A 475 0.00 -13.39 1.11
N TYR A 476 -0.74 -13.02 0.08
CA TYR A 476 -1.73 -13.86 -0.60
C TYR A 476 -1.33 -14.05 -2.07
N PRO A 477 -0.31 -14.86 -2.34
CA PRO A 477 0.14 -15.09 -3.71
C PRO A 477 -0.90 -15.89 -4.51
N TYR A 478 -0.88 -15.71 -5.82
CA TYR A 478 -1.81 -16.36 -6.73
C TYR A 478 -1.21 -16.57 -8.12
N MET A 479 -1.84 -17.45 -8.88
CA MET A 479 -1.54 -17.74 -10.28
C MET A 479 -2.75 -17.44 -11.15
N ILE A 480 -2.49 -17.16 -12.42
CA ILE A 480 -3.51 -17.06 -13.47
C ILE A 480 -3.08 -17.73 -14.75
N GLU A 481 -4.05 -18.21 -15.49
CA GLU A 481 -3.97 -18.53 -16.91
C GLU A 481 -4.98 -17.65 -17.63
N VAL A 482 -4.59 -17.05 -18.75
CA VAL A 482 -5.47 -16.14 -19.50
C VAL A 482 -5.76 -16.75 -20.86
N VAL A 483 -7.03 -16.96 -21.15
CA VAL A 483 -7.49 -17.41 -22.45
C VAL A 483 -8.01 -16.22 -23.25
N ASN A 484 -7.55 -16.04 -24.48
CA ASN A 484 -7.79 -14.88 -25.33
C ASN A 484 -7.22 -13.59 -24.77
N GLY A 485 -5.96 -13.63 -24.31
CA GLY A 485 -5.23 -12.45 -23.88
C GLY A 485 -3.95 -12.76 -23.12
N THR A 486 -3.18 -11.72 -22.86
CA THR A 486 -1.92 -11.79 -22.14
C THR A 486 -1.83 -10.67 -21.09
N PRO A 487 -1.23 -10.90 -19.90
CA PRO A 487 -1.04 -9.85 -18.93
C PRO A 487 0.06 -8.87 -19.33
N GLU A 488 0.07 -7.71 -18.68
CA GLU A 488 1.07 -6.66 -18.84
C GLU A 488 2.49 -7.22 -18.83
N GLY A 489 3.31 -6.76 -19.76
CA GLY A 489 4.69 -7.20 -19.91
C GLY A 489 4.88 -8.40 -20.84
N TYR A 490 3.83 -9.08 -21.23
CA TYR A 490 3.87 -10.25 -22.13
C TYR A 490 3.08 -10.07 -23.41
N ASN A 491 2.41 -8.94 -23.57
CA ASN A 491 1.76 -8.57 -24.81
C ASN A 491 2.81 -8.28 -25.90
N LYS A 492 2.43 -8.51 -27.13
CA LYS A 492 3.32 -8.39 -28.29
C LYS A 492 4.05 -7.04 -28.31
N ASP A 493 5.36 -7.11 -28.49
CA ASP A 493 6.25 -5.95 -28.62
C ASP A 493 6.32 -5.01 -27.39
N PHE A 494 5.78 -5.42 -26.26
CA PHE A 494 5.77 -4.61 -25.05
C PHE A 494 7.17 -4.10 -24.64
N TRP A 495 8.19 -4.93 -24.79
CA TRP A 495 9.58 -4.61 -24.43
C TRP A 495 10.39 -4.02 -25.58
N LYS A 496 9.80 -3.83 -26.74
CA LYS A 496 10.46 -3.11 -27.82
C LYS A 496 10.38 -1.59 -27.60
N PRO A 497 11.40 -0.82 -28.01
CA PRO A 497 11.23 0.62 -28.15
C PRO A 497 10.04 0.95 -29.04
N ALA A 498 9.17 1.86 -28.59
CA ALA A 498 7.99 2.29 -29.36
C ALA A 498 8.35 2.82 -30.77
N ASN A 499 9.55 3.40 -30.88
CA ASN A 499 10.17 3.78 -32.16
C ASN A 499 11.58 3.19 -32.22
N THR A 500 11.79 2.24 -33.11
CA THR A 500 13.08 1.60 -33.33
C THR A 500 14.06 2.41 -34.19
N SER A 501 13.63 3.57 -34.70
CA SER A 501 14.53 4.52 -35.37
C SER A 501 15.62 5.00 -34.40
N GLY A 502 16.88 4.79 -34.74
CA GLY A 502 17.98 5.11 -33.81
C GLY A 502 18.34 3.98 -32.83
N TYR A 503 17.79 2.81 -32.99
CA TYR A 503 18.17 1.59 -32.27
C TYR A 503 18.74 0.54 -33.25
N LYS A 504 19.58 -0.33 -32.70
CA LYS A 504 20.06 -1.54 -33.37
C LYS A 504 20.00 -2.71 -32.41
N GLN A 505 19.87 -3.91 -32.92
CA GLN A 505 20.04 -5.11 -32.12
C GLN A 505 21.54 -5.35 -31.85
N HIS A 506 21.85 -5.63 -30.58
CA HIS A 506 23.23 -5.91 -30.16
C HIS A 506 23.69 -7.28 -30.66
N SER A 507 24.92 -7.36 -31.16
CA SER A 507 25.45 -8.62 -31.75
C SER A 507 25.59 -9.75 -30.73
N ASN A 508 25.73 -9.43 -29.44
CA ASN A 508 25.81 -10.41 -28.35
C ASN A 508 24.51 -10.35 -27.54
N GLY A 509 23.51 -11.18 -27.92
CA GLY A 509 22.24 -11.34 -27.22
C GLY A 509 21.00 -10.81 -27.95
N GLY A 510 21.13 -9.93 -28.95
CA GLY A 510 20.00 -9.50 -29.82
C GLY A 510 19.10 -8.41 -29.24
N GLY A 511 19.40 -7.88 -28.05
CA GLY A 511 18.58 -6.83 -27.43
C GLY A 511 18.75 -5.45 -28.07
N TRP A 512 17.89 -4.52 -27.71
CA TRP A 512 17.79 -3.21 -28.34
C TRP A 512 18.74 -2.20 -27.72
N VAL A 513 19.63 -1.62 -28.56
CA VAL A 513 20.61 -0.61 -28.14
C VAL A 513 20.42 0.67 -28.95
N SER A 514 20.19 1.76 -28.25
CA SER A 514 20.09 3.11 -28.83
C SER A 514 21.44 3.60 -29.37
N ASN A 515 21.42 4.40 -30.42
CA ASN A 515 22.60 5.10 -30.92
C ASN A 515 23.19 6.12 -29.91
N LYS A 516 22.47 6.43 -28.84
CA LYS A 516 22.95 7.28 -27.72
C LYS A 516 23.77 6.50 -26.69
N ALA A 517 23.74 5.18 -26.74
CA ALA A 517 24.45 4.32 -25.81
C ALA A 517 25.80 3.86 -26.39
N SER A 518 26.79 3.69 -25.52
CA SER A 518 28.09 3.08 -25.85
C SER A 518 28.14 1.68 -25.23
N VAL A 519 28.00 0.64 -26.03
CA VAL A 519 27.94 -0.76 -25.56
C VAL A 519 29.04 -1.57 -26.22
N ALA A 520 29.96 -2.10 -25.41
CA ALA A 520 31.04 -2.95 -25.91
C ALA A 520 30.52 -4.30 -26.43
N SER A 521 31.16 -4.86 -27.44
CA SER A 521 30.76 -6.14 -28.04
C SER A 521 30.81 -7.34 -27.08
N THR A 522 31.56 -7.21 -25.99
CA THR A 522 31.66 -8.22 -24.92
C THR A 522 30.47 -8.23 -23.96
N VAL A 523 29.68 -7.15 -23.93
CA VAL A 523 28.49 -7.03 -23.09
C VAL A 523 27.39 -7.89 -23.70
N PHE A 524 26.66 -8.62 -22.87
CA PHE A 524 25.46 -9.35 -23.30
C PHE A 524 24.22 -8.45 -23.11
N VAL A 525 23.45 -8.25 -24.15
CA VAL A 525 22.15 -7.57 -24.12
C VAL A 525 21.10 -8.54 -24.63
N GLY A 526 20.32 -9.10 -23.71
CA GLY A 526 19.31 -10.14 -24.00
C GLY A 526 18.19 -9.65 -24.94
N PRO A 527 17.46 -10.56 -25.58
CA PRO A 527 16.57 -10.23 -26.69
C PRO A 527 15.42 -9.29 -26.31
N ASN A 528 15.01 -9.27 -25.05
CA ASN A 528 13.96 -8.37 -24.52
C ASN A 528 14.52 -7.20 -23.71
N ALA A 529 15.86 -7.12 -23.55
CA ALA A 529 16.49 -6.02 -22.82
C ALA A 529 16.65 -4.79 -23.73
N VAL A 530 16.62 -3.60 -23.10
CA VAL A 530 16.71 -2.32 -23.81
C VAL A 530 17.78 -1.43 -23.16
N VAL A 531 18.67 -0.88 -23.99
CA VAL A 531 19.68 0.10 -23.56
C VAL A 531 19.43 1.40 -24.30
N ASN A 532 18.82 2.38 -23.63
CA ASN A 532 18.47 3.69 -24.19
C ASN A 532 19.64 4.66 -24.17
N GLY A 533 20.59 4.48 -23.21
CA GLY A 533 21.74 5.35 -23.03
C GLY A 533 22.80 4.72 -22.14
N GLY A 534 23.83 5.51 -21.80
CA GLY A 534 24.89 5.08 -20.89
C GLY A 534 26.08 4.40 -21.56
N THR A 535 27.02 3.93 -20.71
CA THR A 535 28.27 3.26 -21.13
C THR A 535 28.36 1.88 -20.49
N LEU A 536 28.31 0.84 -21.32
CA LEU A 536 28.33 -0.55 -20.88
C LEU A 536 29.61 -1.24 -21.36
N THR A 537 30.38 -1.81 -20.44
CA THR A 537 31.71 -2.40 -20.73
C THR A 537 31.94 -3.72 -19.99
N GLY A 538 33.12 -4.32 -20.21
CA GLY A 538 33.47 -5.57 -19.53
C GLY A 538 32.69 -6.76 -20.04
N LYS A 539 32.26 -7.61 -19.13
CA LYS A 539 31.38 -8.78 -19.36
C LYS A 539 29.97 -8.57 -18.78
N ALA A 540 29.58 -7.31 -18.64
CA ALA A 540 28.26 -6.98 -18.08
C ALA A 540 27.13 -7.65 -18.87
N ARG A 541 26.03 -7.95 -18.17
CA ARG A 541 24.86 -8.64 -18.74
C ARG A 541 23.59 -7.87 -18.45
N ILE A 542 22.85 -7.54 -19.49
CA ILE A 542 21.52 -6.98 -19.40
C ILE A 542 20.58 -8.06 -19.89
N GLU A 543 19.85 -8.67 -18.97
CA GLU A 543 19.07 -9.89 -19.21
C GLU A 543 17.57 -9.65 -19.07
N ASP A 544 16.79 -10.63 -19.44
CA ASP A 544 15.34 -10.65 -19.36
C ASP A 544 14.72 -9.36 -19.94
N PHE A 545 14.06 -8.55 -19.13
CA PHE A 545 13.35 -7.33 -19.49
C PHE A 545 13.99 -6.08 -18.84
N ALA A 546 15.27 -6.17 -18.50
CA ALA A 546 15.96 -5.05 -17.88
C ALA A 546 16.15 -3.87 -18.85
N VAL A 547 16.06 -2.66 -18.31
CA VAL A 547 16.19 -1.41 -19.07
C VAL A 547 17.27 -0.53 -18.47
N VAL A 548 18.16 0.00 -19.33
CA VAL A 548 19.19 0.97 -18.97
C VAL A 548 18.94 2.26 -19.75
N ASP A 549 18.55 3.34 -19.04
CA ASP A 549 18.38 4.67 -19.63
C ASP A 549 19.66 5.49 -19.64
N GLY A 550 20.57 5.22 -18.71
CA GLY A 550 21.84 5.95 -18.58
C GLY A 550 22.78 5.36 -17.55
N GLY A 551 23.88 6.07 -17.29
CA GLY A 551 24.87 5.65 -16.32
C GLY A 551 25.92 4.68 -16.87
N THR A 552 26.57 3.91 -15.97
CA THR A 552 27.67 2.99 -16.32
C THR A 552 27.42 1.59 -15.78
N VAL A 553 27.53 0.58 -16.64
CA VAL A 553 27.52 -0.84 -16.24
C VAL A 553 28.83 -1.48 -16.67
N SER A 554 29.55 -2.10 -15.72
CA SER A 554 30.90 -2.62 -16.01
C SER A 554 31.22 -3.89 -15.22
N GLY A 555 32.40 -4.46 -15.45
CA GLY A 555 32.82 -5.71 -14.81
C GLY A 555 32.00 -6.91 -15.30
N ASN A 556 31.51 -7.71 -14.37
CA ASN A 556 30.61 -8.83 -14.60
C ASN A 556 29.18 -8.51 -14.12
N ALA A 557 28.88 -7.24 -13.90
CA ALA A 557 27.60 -6.79 -13.35
C ALA A 557 26.40 -7.31 -14.16
N VAL A 558 25.32 -7.64 -13.47
CA VAL A 558 24.11 -8.21 -14.06
C VAL A 558 22.90 -7.35 -13.73
N LEU A 559 22.20 -6.90 -14.77
CA LEU A 559 20.84 -6.35 -14.63
C LEU A 559 19.89 -7.36 -15.24
N ARG A 560 18.87 -7.81 -14.47
CA ARG A 560 17.94 -8.85 -14.93
C ARG A 560 16.54 -8.70 -14.34
N GLY A 561 15.62 -9.56 -14.77
CA GLY A 561 14.21 -9.43 -14.43
C GLY A 561 13.61 -8.23 -15.15
N ARG A 562 12.98 -7.33 -14.42
CA ARG A 562 12.46 -6.05 -14.92
C ARG A 562 13.22 -4.87 -14.28
N ALA A 563 14.47 -5.07 -13.93
CA ALA A 563 15.32 -4.05 -13.32
C ALA A 563 15.43 -2.82 -14.22
N PHE A 564 15.45 -1.65 -13.60
CA PHE A 564 15.56 -0.39 -14.30
C PHE A 564 16.69 0.46 -13.76
N MET A 565 17.50 1.02 -14.63
CA MET A 565 18.59 1.92 -14.28
C MET A 565 18.43 3.24 -15.03
N SER A 566 18.14 4.33 -14.31
CA SER A 566 18.06 5.67 -14.92
C SER A 566 19.44 6.30 -15.07
N ALA A 567 20.27 6.19 -14.04
CA ALA A 567 21.62 6.76 -13.97
C ALA A 567 22.46 6.01 -12.94
N GLY A 568 23.65 6.53 -12.59
CA GLY A 568 24.54 5.94 -11.59
C GLY A 568 25.44 4.86 -12.16
N SER A 569 25.84 3.88 -11.33
CA SER A 569 26.76 2.82 -11.75
C SER A 569 26.44 1.46 -11.13
N VAL A 570 26.59 0.39 -11.93
CA VAL A 570 26.60 -1.00 -11.46
C VAL A 570 27.88 -1.65 -11.95
N SER A 571 28.71 -2.17 -11.04
CA SER A 571 30.05 -2.67 -11.38
C SER A 571 30.43 -3.95 -10.64
N ASP A 572 31.56 -4.49 -10.97
CA ASP A 572 32.16 -5.72 -10.43
C ASP A 572 31.26 -6.94 -10.69
N ASP A 573 30.83 -7.66 -9.66
CA ASP A 573 29.90 -8.80 -9.73
C ASP A 573 28.50 -8.43 -9.19
N ALA A 574 28.19 -7.14 -9.09
CA ALA A 574 26.93 -6.63 -8.54
C ALA A 574 25.72 -6.99 -9.40
N VAL A 575 24.58 -7.16 -8.72
CA VAL A 575 23.31 -7.55 -9.36
C VAL A 575 22.21 -6.55 -9.02
N LEU A 576 21.55 -6.04 -10.06
CA LEU A 576 20.28 -5.32 -9.96
C LEU A 576 19.20 -6.18 -10.62
N GLU A 577 18.22 -6.62 -9.86
CA GLU A 577 17.30 -7.65 -10.36
C GLU A 577 15.82 -7.40 -9.97
N GLU A 578 14.96 -8.27 -10.46
CA GLU A 578 13.52 -8.23 -10.23
C GLU A 578 12.90 -6.92 -10.73
N ASP A 579 12.20 -6.17 -9.91
CA ASP A 579 11.58 -4.90 -10.25
C ASP A 579 12.32 -3.69 -9.66
N ALA A 580 13.56 -3.87 -9.19
CA ALA A 580 14.33 -2.81 -8.56
C ALA A 580 14.69 -1.68 -9.53
N TRP A 581 14.80 -0.48 -8.97
CA TRP A 581 15.12 0.74 -9.70
C TRP A 581 16.35 1.44 -9.11
N LEU A 582 17.43 1.52 -9.88
CA LEU A 582 18.53 2.42 -9.60
C LEU A 582 18.27 3.77 -10.29
N VAL A 583 17.83 4.76 -9.54
CA VAL A 583 17.63 6.13 -10.02
C VAL A 583 18.97 6.80 -10.24
N SER A 584 19.83 6.76 -9.21
CA SER A 584 21.21 7.25 -9.21
C SER A 584 21.98 6.64 -8.02
N GLY A 585 23.30 6.81 -7.99
CA GLY A 585 24.17 6.21 -6.97
C GLY A 585 25.00 5.07 -7.51
N SER A 586 25.41 4.12 -6.66
CA SER A 586 26.32 3.03 -7.07
C SER A 586 25.99 1.70 -6.42
N ILE A 587 26.09 0.62 -7.20
CA ILE A 587 26.03 -0.76 -6.73
C ILE A 587 27.31 -1.45 -7.19
N SER A 588 28.11 -2.03 -6.26
CA SER A 588 29.43 -2.59 -6.59
C SER A 588 29.81 -3.78 -5.70
N GLY A 589 30.93 -4.43 -5.99
CA GLY A 589 31.31 -5.66 -5.32
C GLY A 589 30.42 -6.83 -5.71
N ASN A 590 29.97 -7.60 -4.74
CA ASN A 590 29.00 -8.68 -4.90
C ASN A 590 27.57 -8.25 -4.48
N ALA A 591 27.34 -6.95 -4.32
CA ALA A 591 26.10 -6.41 -3.80
C ALA A 591 24.90 -6.77 -4.68
N LYS A 592 23.73 -6.96 -4.04
CA LYS A 592 22.49 -7.32 -4.73
C LYS A 592 21.36 -6.39 -4.33
N VAL A 593 20.62 -5.92 -5.32
CA VAL A 593 19.43 -5.09 -5.13
C VAL A 593 18.29 -5.67 -5.93
N GLY A 594 17.17 -5.93 -5.27
CA GLY A 594 16.00 -6.59 -5.89
C GLY A 594 14.67 -6.18 -5.30
N ALA A 595 13.65 -6.98 -5.54
CA ALA A 595 12.24 -6.72 -5.24
C ALA A 595 11.76 -5.38 -5.86
N LEU A 596 11.05 -4.55 -5.11
CA LEU A 596 10.61 -3.20 -5.52
C LEU A 596 11.50 -2.10 -4.93
N SER A 597 12.75 -2.40 -4.63
CA SER A 597 13.69 -1.44 -4.04
C SER A 597 13.98 -0.28 -4.99
N VAL A 598 13.97 0.94 -4.45
CA VAL A 598 14.35 2.18 -5.16
C VAL A 598 15.60 2.75 -4.53
N ILE A 599 16.66 2.93 -5.32
CA ILE A 599 17.97 3.44 -4.88
C ILE A 599 18.19 4.83 -5.48
N PHE A 600 18.35 5.82 -4.62
CA PHE A 600 18.63 7.19 -5.01
C PHE A 600 19.85 7.75 -4.28
N GLU A 601 20.86 8.18 -5.02
CA GLU A 601 22.12 8.76 -4.52
C GLU A 601 22.78 7.98 -3.36
N SER A 602 22.55 6.66 -3.36
CA SER A 602 23.04 5.76 -2.33
C SER A 602 24.12 4.84 -2.87
N THR A 603 24.94 4.32 -1.95
CA THR A 603 26.03 3.38 -2.26
C THR A 603 25.73 2.03 -1.63
N ILE A 604 25.61 0.99 -2.47
CA ILE A 604 25.44 -0.40 -2.04
C ILE A 604 26.68 -1.15 -2.51
N LYS A 605 27.45 -1.74 -1.61
CA LYS A 605 28.75 -2.34 -1.96
C LYS A 605 29.07 -3.59 -1.15
N ASP A 606 30.20 -4.22 -1.52
CA ASP A 606 30.72 -5.44 -0.91
C ASP A 606 29.74 -6.62 -1.12
N ASP A 607 29.30 -7.31 -0.06
CA ASP A 607 28.34 -8.41 -0.09
C ASP A 607 26.94 -7.97 0.40
N ALA A 608 26.64 -6.68 0.39
CA ALA A 608 25.37 -6.13 0.89
C ALA A 608 24.19 -6.54 0.01
N GLU A 609 23.03 -6.76 0.64
CA GLU A 609 21.80 -7.14 -0.03
C GLU A 609 20.63 -6.24 0.36
N VAL A 610 19.89 -5.74 -0.63
CA VAL A 610 18.74 -4.83 -0.44
C VAL A 610 17.54 -5.37 -1.22
N TYR A 611 16.53 -5.88 -0.49
CA TYR A 611 15.31 -6.45 -1.06
C TYR A 611 14.08 -6.03 -0.28
N GLY A 612 13.12 -5.41 -0.93
CA GLY A 612 11.85 -5.06 -0.30
C GLY A 612 11.03 -4.11 -1.15
N VAL A 613 9.87 -3.76 -0.63
CA VAL A 613 9.10 -2.59 -1.07
C VAL A 613 9.61 -1.43 -0.24
N MET A 614 10.26 -0.46 -0.85
CA MET A 614 10.99 0.56 -0.11
C MET A 614 10.51 1.95 -0.50
N TRP A 615 10.33 2.80 0.50
CA TRP A 615 10.59 4.22 0.30
C TRP A 615 11.99 4.36 -0.31
N PRO A 616 12.21 5.31 -1.22
CA PRO A 616 13.53 5.45 -1.82
C PRO A 616 14.63 5.44 -0.77
N LEU A 617 15.60 4.57 -0.96
CA LEU A 617 16.81 4.56 -0.14
C LEU A 617 17.68 5.71 -0.59
N GLU A 618 17.57 6.84 0.12
CA GLU A 618 18.20 8.10 -0.27
C GLU A 618 19.43 8.43 0.55
N TYR A 619 20.54 8.78 -0.13
CA TYR A 619 21.79 9.22 0.50
C TYR A 619 22.35 8.25 1.55
N LYS A 620 22.20 6.95 1.35
CA LYS A 620 22.60 5.90 2.29
C LYS A 620 23.82 5.15 1.80
N THR A 621 24.54 4.55 2.74
CA THR A 621 25.61 3.58 2.46
C THR A 621 25.28 2.26 3.14
N ILE A 622 25.16 1.21 2.33
CA ILE A 622 24.98 -0.16 2.77
C ILE A 622 26.17 -0.96 2.26
N SER A 623 26.89 -1.62 3.14
CA SER A 623 28.16 -2.27 2.81
C SER A 623 28.37 -3.59 3.55
N GLY A 624 29.54 -4.18 3.41
CA GLY A 624 29.92 -5.41 4.10
C GLY A 624 28.92 -6.54 3.84
N THR A 625 28.36 -7.11 4.90
CA THR A 625 27.38 -8.22 4.83
C THR A 625 25.99 -7.79 5.28
N ALA A 626 25.68 -6.51 5.27
CA ALA A 626 24.39 -5.99 5.68
C ALA A 626 23.28 -6.45 4.74
N GLN A 627 22.13 -6.80 5.30
CA GLN A 627 20.95 -7.19 4.55
C GLN A 627 19.74 -6.35 4.98
N LEU A 628 19.13 -5.67 4.02
CA LEU A 628 17.86 -4.97 4.21
C LEU A 628 16.75 -5.78 3.54
N ARG A 629 15.71 -6.11 4.28
CA ARG A 629 14.64 -7.01 3.86
C ARG A 629 13.26 -6.45 4.18
N GLY A 630 12.28 -6.82 3.37
CA GLY A 630 10.89 -6.48 3.59
C GLY A 630 10.58 -5.02 3.23
N ASP A 631 9.44 -4.55 3.70
CA ASP A 631 8.91 -3.23 3.38
C ASP A 631 9.51 -2.22 4.37
N LEU A 632 10.62 -1.60 3.97
CA LEU A 632 11.46 -0.81 4.86
C LEU A 632 11.10 0.66 4.87
N GLU A 633 10.86 1.17 6.07
CA GLU A 633 11.05 2.58 6.37
C GLU A 633 12.52 2.80 6.75
N ASN A 634 13.19 3.68 6.02
CA ASN A 634 14.62 3.92 6.20
C ASN A 634 14.87 5.32 6.76
N ASN A 635 14.92 5.45 8.07
CA ASN A 635 15.17 6.71 8.76
C ASN A 635 16.47 6.64 9.57
N PHE A 636 17.61 6.41 8.87
CA PHE A 636 18.91 6.32 9.50
C PHE A 636 19.92 7.22 8.78
N SER A 637 20.92 7.72 9.53
CA SER A 637 21.97 8.60 9.01
C SER A 637 23.33 7.90 8.84
N LYS A 638 23.53 6.74 9.46
CA LYS A 638 24.81 6.01 9.51
C LYS A 638 24.93 4.95 8.42
N GLU A 639 26.17 4.60 8.07
CA GLU A 639 26.46 3.44 7.24
C GLU A 639 26.05 2.15 7.98
N ILE A 640 25.41 1.23 7.26
CA ILE A 640 25.08 -0.11 7.75
C ILE A 640 26.02 -1.10 7.04
N SER A 641 26.88 -1.79 7.81
CA SER A 641 27.88 -2.71 7.24
C SER A 641 27.68 -4.18 7.62
N LYS A 642 26.74 -4.48 8.50
CA LYS A 642 26.45 -5.84 8.95
C LYS A 642 25.05 -5.94 9.54
N GLY A 643 24.54 -7.16 9.66
CA GLY A 643 23.24 -7.45 10.25
C GLY A 643 22.15 -7.59 9.21
N ILE A 644 21.01 -8.14 9.63
CA ILE A 644 19.83 -8.34 8.81
C ILE A 644 18.70 -7.53 9.44
N PHE A 645 18.13 -6.64 8.65
CA PHE A 645 17.08 -5.72 9.10
C PHE A 645 15.80 -5.96 8.32
N TYR A 646 14.70 -6.01 9.05
CA TYR A 646 13.36 -6.16 8.51
C TYR A 646 12.47 -5.00 8.95
N GLY A 647 11.73 -4.39 8.03
CA GLY A 647 10.82 -3.29 8.33
C GLY A 647 11.53 -1.95 8.54
N MET A 648 11.29 -1.27 9.65
CA MET A 648 11.90 0.03 9.92
C MET A 648 13.37 -0.10 10.32
N VAL A 649 14.21 0.81 9.81
CA VAL A 649 15.59 1.00 10.26
C VAL A 649 15.78 2.49 10.59
N ASP A 650 16.12 2.80 11.83
CA ASP A 650 16.43 4.14 12.29
C ASP A 650 17.74 4.21 13.10
N ASP A 651 18.22 5.42 13.35
CA ASP A 651 19.46 5.62 14.14
C ASP A 651 19.30 5.15 15.60
N GLY A 652 18.11 5.18 16.15
CA GLY A 652 17.82 4.65 17.48
C GLY A 652 18.02 3.13 17.53
N MET A 653 17.52 2.42 16.54
CA MET A 653 17.73 0.98 16.39
C MET A 653 19.20 0.61 16.21
N LEU A 654 19.93 1.37 15.40
CA LEU A 654 21.36 1.15 15.16
C LEU A 654 22.22 1.43 16.42
N ASN A 655 21.76 2.30 17.29
CA ASN A 655 22.45 2.65 18.54
C ASN A 655 22.06 1.76 19.72
N ASN A 656 20.88 1.14 19.68
CA ASN A 656 20.36 0.31 20.75
C ASN A 656 20.78 -1.15 20.53
N ALA A 657 21.72 -1.64 21.35
CA ALA A 657 22.24 -3.01 21.25
C ALA A 657 21.13 -4.09 21.35
N ASN A 658 20.07 -3.84 22.08
CA ASN A 658 18.94 -4.77 22.20
C ASN A 658 18.07 -4.77 20.94
N TYR A 659 17.82 -3.60 20.36
CA TYR A 659 17.12 -3.49 19.10
C TYR A 659 17.91 -4.11 17.94
N GLY A 660 19.19 -3.78 17.85
CA GLY A 660 20.07 -4.35 16.83
C GLY A 660 20.21 -5.87 16.93
N ALA A 661 20.22 -6.44 18.14
CA ALA A 661 20.27 -7.89 18.34
C ALA A 661 18.97 -8.56 17.89
N ASN A 662 17.83 -7.95 18.12
CA ASN A 662 16.52 -8.48 17.72
C ASN A 662 16.27 -8.39 16.22
N LEU A 663 16.84 -7.37 15.56
CA LEU A 663 16.73 -7.17 14.11
C LEU A 663 17.82 -7.88 13.30
N THR A 664 18.95 -8.22 13.94
CA THR A 664 20.06 -8.92 13.31
C THR A 664 19.87 -10.43 13.29
N THR A 665 18.92 -10.97 14.04
CA THR A 665 18.57 -12.37 13.94
C THR A 665 17.51 -12.51 12.86
N PRO A 666 17.81 -13.13 11.70
CA PRO A 666 16.77 -13.38 10.72
C PRO A 666 15.67 -14.18 11.41
N PRO A 667 14.40 -13.94 11.09
CA PRO A 667 13.35 -14.87 11.45
C PRO A 667 13.80 -16.22 10.90
N THR A 668 14.22 -17.07 11.80
CA THR A 668 15.08 -18.21 11.53
C THR A 668 14.56 -19.05 10.38
N GLU A 669 15.44 -19.35 9.45
CA GLU A 669 15.32 -20.40 8.44
C GLU A 669 14.18 -20.28 7.41
N ALA A 670 13.13 -19.52 7.67
CA ALA A 670 12.02 -19.40 6.72
C ALA A 670 12.44 -18.68 5.43
N THR A 671 13.42 -17.79 5.50
CA THR A 671 13.92 -17.05 4.34
C THR A 671 15.17 -17.66 3.69
N ALA A 672 15.95 -18.46 4.43
CA ALA A 672 17.19 -19.03 3.91
C ALA A 672 16.99 -20.38 3.22
N SER A 673 15.95 -21.12 3.52
CA SER A 673 15.62 -22.41 2.91
C SER A 673 14.12 -22.63 2.92
N LEU A 674 13.40 -21.94 2.05
CA LEU A 674 12.06 -22.38 1.73
C LEU A 674 12.18 -23.82 1.22
N ASP A 675 11.74 -24.74 2.04
CA ASP A 675 11.54 -26.11 1.63
C ASP A 675 10.35 -26.10 0.67
N LEU A 676 10.66 -26.06 -0.61
CA LEU A 676 9.66 -26.00 -1.68
C LEU A 676 8.68 -27.18 -1.62
N ALA A 677 9.04 -28.26 -0.92
CA ALA A 677 8.14 -29.38 -0.66
C ALA A 677 6.98 -29.02 0.30
N ARG A 678 7.06 -27.88 1.00
CA ARG A 678 5.99 -27.44 1.91
C ARG A 678 4.94 -26.58 1.23
N TRP A 679 5.24 -26.07 0.03
CA TRP A 679 4.33 -25.23 -0.72
C TRP A 679 3.49 -26.07 -1.68
N TYR A 680 2.20 -25.91 -1.62
CA TYR A 680 1.29 -26.48 -2.61
C TYR A 680 0.12 -25.52 -2.82
N ALA A 681 -0.35 -25.47 -4.04
CA ALA A 681 -1.59 -24.80 -4.34
C ALA A 681 -2.73 -25.74 -4.06
N VAL A 682 -3.68 -25.29 -3.30
CA VAL A 682 -4.97 -25.93 -3.22
C VAL A 682 -5.75 -25.51 -4.46
N ALA A 683 -5.93 -26.44 -5.37
CA ALA A 683 -6.89 -26.27 -6.44
C ALA A 683 -8.28 -26.48 -5.85
N ASP A 684 -9.16 -25.53 -6.06
CA ASP A 684 -10.57 -25.85 -6.12
C ASP A 684 -10.80 -26.72 -7.37
N ASP A 685 -11.64 -27.73 -7.26
CA ASP A 685 -12.00 -28.62 -8.39
C ASP A 685 -12.59 -27.88 -9.60
N SER A 686 -12.94 -26.60 -9.42
CA SER A 686 -13.42 -25.72 -10.48
C SER A 686 -12.32 -25.16 -11.40
N THR A 687 -11.03 -25.36 -11.08
CA THR A 687 -9.92 -24.84 -11.89
C THR A 687 -9.24 -25.98 -12.68
N ASP A 688 -8.98 -25.74 -13.95
CA ASP A 688 -8.23 -26.66 -14.82
C ASP A 688 -6.70 -26.55 -14.60
N LEU A 689 -6.25 -25.77 -13.62
CA LEU A 689 -4.85 -25.64 -13.30
C LEU A 689 -4.41 -26.85 -12.50
N ASP A 690 -3.41 -27.56 -12.96
CA ASP A 690 -2.88 -28.72 -12.27
C ASP A 690 -1.90 -28.39 -11.13
N SER A 691 -1.66 -29.36 -10.24
CA SER A 691 -0.77 -29.17 -9.10
C SER A 691 0.71 -28.97 -9.49
N SER A 692 1.12 -29.47 -10.67
CA SER A 692 2.49 -29.29 -11.17
C SER A 692 2.76 -27.83 -11.55
N THR A 693 1.78 -27.18 -12.17
CA THR A 693 1.81 -25.77 -12.53
C THR A 693 1.98 -24.87 -11.30
N THR A 694 1.37 -25.27 -10.22
CA THR A 694 1.47 -24.51 -8.95
C THR A 694 2.84 -24.63 -8.32
N ALA A 695 3.44 -25.83 -8.36
CA ALA A 695 4.80 -26.01 -7.86
C ALA A 695 5.82 -25.17 -8.63
N ILE A 696 5.63 -24.99 -9.94
CA ILE A 696 6.46 -24.10 -10.77
C ILE A 696 6.34 -22.65 -10.30
N GLY A 697 5.12 -22.21 -10.05
CA GLY A 697 4.87 -20.85 -9.60
C GLY A 697 5.53 -20.54 -8.26
N LEU A 698 5.46 -21.46 -7.33
CA LEU A 698 6.11 -21.33 -6.03
C LEU A 698 7.63 -21.23 -6.14
N LEU A 699 8.22 -21.96 -7.06
CA LEU A 699 9.66 -21.89 -7.33
C LEU A 699 10.13 -20.50 -7.77
N GLN A 700 9.33 -19.82 -8.58
CA GLN A 700 9.68 -18.47 -9.02
C GLN A 700 9.53 -17.42 -7.93
N GLN A 701 8.62 -17.64 -6.99
CA GLN A 701 8.51 -16.79 -5.80
C GLN A 701 9.69 -16.94 -4.85
N VAL A 702 10.22 -18.15 -4.77
CA VAL A 702 11.23 -18.55 -3.80
C VAL A 702 12.60 -18.70 -4.46
N ARG A 703 12.87 -18.02 -5.54
CA ARG A 703 14.17 -18.11 -6.20
C ARG A 703 15.29 -17.89 -5.19
N PRO A 704 16.02 -18.96 -4.77
CA PRO A 704 17.10 -18.77 -3.81
C PRO A 704 18.17 -17.92 -4.46
N MET A 705 18.57 -16.85 -3.84
CA MET A 705 19.63 -15.97 -4.33
C MET A 705 20.90 -16.74 -4.66
N GLY A 706 21.52 -16.44 -5.79
CA GLY A 706 22.77 -17.08 -6.23
C GLY A 706 22.61 -18.46 -6.88
N THR A 707 21.40 -18.89 -7.21
CA THR A 707 21.18 -20.11 -7.97
C THR A 707 20.96 -19.85 -9.44
N SER A 708 21.40 -20.75 -10.31
CA SER A 708 20.95 -20.79 -11.69
C SER A 708 19.44 -20.95 -11.75
N GLU A 709 18.82 -20.51 -12.85
CA GLU A 709 17.37 -20.72 -13.03
C GLU A 709 16.94 -22.14 -12.64
N PRO A 710 16.03 -22.27 -11.69
CA PRO A 710 15.49 -23.57 -11.37
C PRO A 710 14.59 -24.02 -12.54
N LYS A 711 14.82 -25.24 -13.01
CA LYS A 711 14.01 -25.85 -14.04
C LYS A 711 13.15 -26.93 -13.44
N LEU A 712 11.88 -26.88 -13.75
CA LEU A 712 10.95 -27.97 -13.46
C LEU A 712 10.97 -28.95 -14.61
N TYR A 713 10.92 -30.23 -14.29
CA TYR A 713 10.69 -31.26 -15.28
C TYR A 713 9.89 -32.41 -14.68
N PHE A 714 9.06 -33.00 -15.49
CA PHE A 714 8.33 -34.21 -15.13
C PHE A 714 9.19 -35.44 -15.44
N ASP A 715 9.50 -36.24 -14.43
CA ASP A 715 10.19 -37.52 -14.63
C ASP A 715 9.18 -38.64 -14.87
N LYS A 716 9.07 -39.08 -16.11
CA LYS A 716 8.13 -40.12 -16.53
C LYS A 716 8.39 -41.46 -15.87
N LYS A 717 9.62 -41.78 -15.48
CA LYS A 717 9.95 -43.02 -14.77
C LYS A 717 9.44 -43.02 -13.33
N GLU A 718 9.63 -41.88 -12.68
CA GLU A 718 9.23 -41.71 -11.28
C GLU A 718 7.80 -41.17 -11.16
N GLN A 719 7.13 -40.84 -12.27
CA GLN A 719 5.79 -40.20 -12.31
C GLN A 719 5.68 -39.07 -11.34
N ALA A 720 6.69 -38.18 -11.34
CA ALA A 720 6.81 -37.09 -10.40
C ALA A 720 7.46 -35.88 -11.03
N VAL A 721 7.07 -34.71 -10.55
CA VAL A 721 7.69 -33.44 -10.92
C VAL A 721 8.93 -33.22 -10.04
N PHE A 722 10.00 -32.78 -10.66
CA PHE A 722 11.26 -32.45 -10.01
C PHE A 722 11.69 -31.05 -10.34
N ILE A 723 12.38 -30.45 -9.40
CA ILE A 723 13.09 -29.19 -9.53
C ILE A 723 14.56 -29.48 -9.69
N ARG A 724 15.19 -28.89 -10.71
CA ARG A 724 16.62 -28.97 -10.93
C ARG A 724 17.20 -27.55 -10.94
N TYR A 725 18.22 -27.32 -10.14
CA TYR A 725 18.97 -26.06 -10.17
C TYR A 725 20.44 -26.29 -9.85
N LYS A 726 21.30 -25.33 -10.20
CA LYS A 726 22.72 -25.36 -9.84
C LYS A 726 23.00 -24.30 -8.78
N LYS A 727 23.66 -24.70 -7.72
CA LYS A 727 24.19 -23.80 -6.69
C LYS A 727 25.68 -24.07 -6.53
N ASN A 728 26.51 -23.06 -6.69
CA ASN A 728 27.98 -23.17 -6.61
C ASN A 728 28.52 -24.30 -7.51
N GLY A 729 28.01 -24.41 -8.72
CA GLY A 729 28.44 -25.43 -9.69
C GLY A 729 27.92 -26.85 -9.45
N ARG A 730 27.25 -27.10 -8.34
CA ARG A 730 26.60 -28.40 -8.05
C ARG A 730 25.16 -28.38 -8.47
N GLU A 731 24.72 -29.50 -9.09
CA GLU A 731 23.34 -29.71 -9.47
C GLU A 731 22.54 -30.31 -8.30
N PHE A 732 21.38 -29.75 -8.04
CA PHE A 732 20.43 -30.22 -7.03
C PHE A 732 19.14 -30.63 -7.72
N ARG A 733 18.55 -31.72 -7.23
CA ARG A 733 17.29 -32.27 -7.72
C ARG A 733 16.38 -32.52 -6.54
N TYR A 734 15.20 -31.92 -6.54
CA TYR A 734 14.18 -32.12 -5.51
C TYR A 734 12.89 -32.61 -6.13
N ARG A 735 12.29 -33.61 -5.51
CA ARG A 735 10.97 -34.10 -5.89
C ARG A 735 9.92 -33.14 -5.34
N VAL A 736 9.05 -32.66 -6.21
CA VAL A 736 7.88 -31.88 -5.80
C VAL A 736 6.80 -32.86 -5.37
N THR A 737 6.50 -32.87 -4.08
CA THR A 737 5.42 -33.68 -3.53
C THR A 737 4.18 -32.82 -3.42
N GLY A 738 3.22 -33.04 -4.32
CA GLY A 738 1.87 -32.48 -4.18
C GLY A 738 1.05 -33.29 -3.19
N ARG A 739 0.10 -32.64 -2.53
CA ARG A 739 -0.93 -33.33 -1.77
C ARG A 739 -1.84 -34.07 -2.80
N LYS A 740 -2.01 -35.36 -2.68
CA LYS A 740 -3.18 -36.01 -3.26
C LYS A 740 -4.38 -35.60 -2.41
N ASN A 741 -5.34 -34.91 -3.01
CA ASN A 741 -6.67 -34.78 -2.43
C ASN A 741 -7.34 -36.14 -2.32
#